data_64bd41fbdc21f06c3a4f66d0ba5ea620
#
_entry.id   64bd41fbdc21f06c3a4f66d0ba5ea620
#
_cell.length_a   1.000
_cell.length_b   1.000
_cell.length_c   1.000
_cell.angle_alpha   90.00
_cell.angle_beta   90.00
_cell.angle_gamma   90.00
#
_symmetry.space_group_name_H-M   'P 1'
#
loop_
_entity.id
_entity.type
_entity.pdbx_description
1 polymer ?
#
loop_
_entity_poly.entity_id
_entity_poly.type
_entity_poly.pdbx_seq_one_letter_code
_entity_poly.pdbx_strand_id
1 'polypeptide(L)'
;MGGAEASRPARRVAAVKKRPAILFTTAFGAGLATGLLHFGAPLGVVAVTLAAALLARQPLATLLMSAALLGRLSGELAWLRESNQCAARLPASRMILSARLLEPADSTGGLLTVQPVRAGCAGPVSSRWPAGHPMEAGLVADLTAQWIPRPGPGLRPSGTLVVSAVSGGVGRPRPTARLRTALAASSRVLYGDRAPMVDALILGRRGAIDRALQDRFAQSGLVHLLSISGFHVGVITAWVFLVCRMIRLGRGRALALAAAASIAYVAFLGWPAPATRAAALAMLLAISRVRQRRVDTDSLLAATCLCVLLVDPWAMVDLGAWLSAAALWGATTFSRWTDRTLGEEAWWRTLGSSVGATLATAPITAATLGAVAVIGIVLNFLAIPLAAVAVPGVLASLLLFPLSPGVAGSLAGGSGLALHLLELLATAGAAVPGGHVIEPAEIRSAVPWLLGLVVSLWCIGKWNTLGEALRRWGWAAVIVLWVSLLWSWSPQTANSGSGLTLHFLDVGQGDGAALRTPAGRWVVIDAGPRGVNSDAGRRVMVPFLASQGVQQLALVVVSHAHADHLGGVASVMDRFDARMVIEPGERVADPLYYAFLDELAADGVRWHIARRGERFVLDGVGFTVLHPDPGWHGWGEDVNEDSLVLLVEYGAFQALFSGDAGFRAEDAMRPRTRPVDLLKVGHHGSRGSTGDEWLDSLRPRAAVISVGRNKYGHPSPPTLARLRRHRVDVWRTDREGTITVTTDGSEMTVQSKGRTATYNVR
;
A
#
# COMPACT_ATOMS: atom_id res chain seq x y z
N MET A 1 23.82 61.15 15.01
CA MET A 1 22.57 60.69 14.39
C MET A 1 22.50 59.15 14.51
N GLY A 2 21.85 58.68 15.53
CA GLY A 2 21.68 57.26 15.81
C GLY A 2 20.37 56.74 15.24
N GLY A 3 20.42 55.72 14.41
CA GLY A 3 19.26 55.00 13.91
C GLY A 3 19.35 53.53 14.35
N ALA A 4 18.52 53.19 15.35
CA ALA A 4 18.51 51.91 16.01
C ALA A 4 18.13 50.76 15.06
N GLU A 5 19.00 49.79 14.86
CA GLU A 5 18.68 48.45 14.37
C GLU A 5 17.92 47.67 15.45
N ALA A 6 16.61 47.73 15.42
CA ALA A 6 15.76 46.92 16.27
C ALA A 6 15.87 45.46 15.85
N SER A 7 16.32 44.67 16.78
CA SER A 7 16.70 43.24 16.67
C SER A 7 15.66 42.34 15.95
N ARG A 8 16.07 41.68 14.90
CA ARG A 8 15.31 40.70 14.11
C ARG A 8 14.72 39.48 14.88
N PRO A 9 15.21 39.05 16.07
CA PRO A 9 14.58 37.97 16.83
C PRO A 9 13.17 38.27 17.32
N ALA A 10 12.91 39.52 17.73
CA ALA A 10 11.58 39.95 18.23
C ALA A 10 10.49 39.88 17.13
N ARG A 11 10.85 40.02 15.83
CA ARG A 11 9.90 39.89 14.71
C ARG A 11 9.50 38.43 14.45
N ARG A 12 10.35 37.43 14.73
CA ARG A 12 10.00 36.00 14.56
C ARG A 12 9.04 35.50 15.63
N VAL A 13 9.24 35.87 16.87
CA VAL A 13 8.33 35.54 17.99
C VAL A 13 6.96 36.20 17.78
N ALA A 14 6.95 37.46 17.31
CA ALA A 14 5.73 38.17 16.96
C ALA A 14 4.99 37.56 15.74
N ALA A 15 5.71 36.91 14.80
CA ALA A 15 5.10 36.23 13.63
C ALA A 15 4.39 34.94 14.03
N VAL A 16 4.91 34.17 14.98
CA VAL A 16 4.24 32.97 15.51
C VAL A 16 2.96 33.32 16.26
N LYS A 17 2.96 34.42 17.05
CA LYS A 17 1.75 34.94 17.70
C LYS A 17 0.63 35.39 16.75
N LYS A 18 0.93 35.57 15.46
CA LYS A 18 -0.04 36.00 14.42
C LYS A 18 -0.71 34.88 13.65
N ARG A 19 -0.51 33.61 14.01
CA ARG A 19 -1.09 32.43 13.29
C ARG A 19 -2.01 31.57 14.18
N PRO A 20 -3.12 32.15 14.68
CA PRO A 20 -4.00 31.46 15.64
C PRO A 20 -4.63 30.19 15.05
N ALA A 21 -4.87 30.13 13.73
CA ALA A 21 -5.42 28.95 13.07
C ALA A 21 -4.51 27.72 13.22
N ILE A 22 -3.19 27.87 13.08
CA ILE A 22 -2.23 26.76 13.24
C ILE A 22 -2.26 26.24 14.67
N LEU A 23 -2.14 27.15 15.66
CA LEU A 23 -2.13 26.77 17.07
C LEU A 23 -3.44 26.07 17.47
N PHE A 24 -4.58 26.60 17.04
CA PHE A 24 -5.89 26.01 17.32
C PHE A 24 -6.03 24.63 16.70
N THR A 25 -5.67 24.47 15.42
CA THR A 25 -5.75 23.18 14.71
C THR A 25 -4.81 22.14 15.35
N THR A 26 -3.60 22.54 15.74
CA THR A 26 -2.65 21.66 16.41
C THR A 26 -3.17 21.22 17.79
N ALA A 27 -3.71 22.12 18.58
CA ALA A 27 -4.28 21.79 19.88
C ALA A 27 -5.52 20.88 19.76
N PHE A 28 -6.42 21.18 18.81
CA PHE A 28 -7.57 20.33 18.49
C PHE A 28 -7.13 18.95 18.05
N GLY A 29 -6.17 18.86 17.12
CA GLY A 29 -5.64 17.59 16.61
C GLY A 29 -4.96 16.75 17.70
N ALA A 30 -4.19 17.36 18.59
CA ALA A 30 -3.59 16.70 19.73
C ALA A 30 -4.65 16.12 20.68
N GLY A 31 -5.68 16.91 21.00
CA GLY A 31 -6.80 16.44 21.79
C GLY A 31 -7.55 15.29 21.11
N LEU A 32 -7.82 15.41 19.81
CA LEU A 32 -8.47 14.37 19.01
C LEU A 32 -7.67 13.06 19.01
N ALA A 33 -6.35 13.12 18.84
CA ALA A 33 -5.47 11.97 18.91
C ALA A 33 -5.57 11.25 20.27
N THR A 34 -5.56 12.01 21.38
CA THR A 34 -5.70 11.42 22.71
C THR A 34 -7.07 10.75 22.91
N GLY A 35 -8.15 11.31 22.34
CA GLY A 35 -9.49 10.70 22.37
C GLY A 35 -9.58 9.41 21.53
N LEU A 36 -9.02 9.42 20.32
CA LEU A 36 -9.05 8.25 19.43
C LEU A 36 -8.14 7.11 19.91
N LEU A 37 -7.00 7.42 20.51
CA LEU A 37 -6.02 6.43 20.97
C LEU A 37 -6.26 5.99 22.43
N HIS A 38 -7.25 6.56 23.10
CA HIS A 38 -7.49 6.36 24.53
C HIS A 38 -6.26 6.62 25.41
N PHE A 39 -5.33 7.46 24.92
CA PHE A 39 -4.13 7.86 25.64
C PHE A 39 -4.36 9.18 26.44
N GLY A 40 -3.64 9.30 27.52
CA GLY A 40 -3.47 10.55 28.25
C GLY A 40 -4.31 10.69 29.50
N ALA A 41 -4.19 11.88 30.12
CA ALA A 41 -4.84 12.19 31.38
C ALA A 41 -6.36 12.06 31.30
N PRO A 42 -7.02 11.63 32.36
CA PRO A 42 -8.48 11.64 32.46
C PRO A 42 -9.07 12.99 32.06
N LEU A 43 -10.29 13.00 31.51
CA LEU A 43 -10.99 14.24 31.13
C LEU A 43 -11.00 15.27 32.25
N GLY A 44 -11.05 14.81 33.51
CA GLY A 44 -10.95 15.66 34.69
C GLY A 44 -9.68 16.51 34.77
N VAL A 45 -8.51 15.94 34.40
CA VAL A 45 -7.24 16.68 34.41
C VAL A 45 -7.24 17.79 33.35
N VAL A 46 -7.78 17.50 32.14
CA VAL A 46 -7.91 18.51 31.08
C VAL A 46 -8.88 19.63 31.52
N ALA A 47 -9.98 19.27 32.17
CA ALA A 47 -10.95 20.21 32.68
C ALA A 47 -10.37 21.10 33.81
N VAL A 48 -9.61 20.49 34.72
CA VAL A 48 -8.93 21.23 35.81
C VAL A 48 -7.88 22.22 35.27
N THR A 49 -7.07 21.79 34.31
CA THR A 49 -6.08 22.66 33.67
C THR A 49 -6.73 23.79 32.88
N LEU A 50 -7.87 23.54 32.24
CA LEU A 50 -8.67 24.57 31.57
C LEU A 50 -9.23 25.57 32.60
N ALA A 51 -9.78 25.09 33.71
CA ALA A 51 -10.27 25.95 34.79
C ALA A 51 -9.14 26.81 35.36
N ALA A 52 -7.95 26.23 35.59
CA ALA A 52 -6.77 26.98 36.06
C ALA A 52 -6.35 28.06 35.04
N ALA A 53 -6.37 27.79 33.74
CA ALA A 53 -6.06 28.77 32.70
C ALA A 53 -7.08 29.93 32.66
N LEU A 54 -8.37 29.59 32.86
CA LEU A 54 -9.45 30.59 33.00
C LEU A 54 -9.25 31.49 34.23
N LEU A 55 -8.99 30.89 35.39
CA LEU A 55 -8.74 31.62 36.64
C LEU A 55 -7.49 32.50 36.56
N ALA A 56 -6.45 32.00 35.90
CA ALA A 56 -5.23 32.77 35.66
C ALA A 56 -5.38 33.87 34.57
N ARG A 57 -6.57 34.01 33.97
CA ARG A 57 -6.87 35.00 32.91
C ARG A 57 -5.89 34.92 31.72
N GLN A 58 -5.50 33.68 31.32
CA GLN A 58 -4.58 33.41 30.19
C GLN A 58 -5.36 33.11 28.92
N PRO A 59 -5.77 34.13 28.11
CA PRO A 59 -6.74 33.89 27.01
C PRO A 59 -6.25 32.94 25.93
N LEU A 60 -4.95 32.93 25.65
CA LEU A 60 -4.37 32.01 24.68
C LEU A 60 -4.36 30.56 25.19
N ALA A 61 -3.93 30.35 26.43
CA ALA A 61 -3.93 29.03 27.05
C ALA A 61 -5.36 28.49 27.16
N THR A 62 -6.32 29.31 27.57
CA THR A 62 -7.74 28.93 27.59
C THR A 62 -8.25 28.51 26.24
N LEU A 63 -7.96 29.23 25.15
CA LEU A 63 -8.37 28.91 23.79
C LEU A 63 -7.78 27.58 23.34
N LEU A 64 -6.48 27.35 23.56
CA LEU A 64 -5.80 26.12 23.14
C LEU A 64 -6.28 24.92 23.96
N MET A 65 -6.51 25.05 25.24
CA MET A 65 -7.05 23.98 26.09
C MET A 65 -8.50 23.65 25.73
N SER A 66 -9.31 24.67 25.43
CA SER A 66 -10.67 24.44 24.93
C SER A 66 -10.66 23.69 23.59
N ALA A 67 -9.75 24.05 22.67
CA ALA A 67 -9.58 23.35 21.42
C ALA A 67 -9.16 21.89 21.63
N ALA A 68 -8.21 21.63 22.54
CA ALA A 68 -7.78 20.27 22.87
C ALA A 68 -8.90 19.44 23.51
N LEU A 69 -9.68 20.03 24.42
CA LEU A 69 -10.83 19.38 25.04
C LEU A 69 -11.91 19.02 23.99
N LEU A 70 -12.25 19.96 23.11
CA LEU A 70 -13.20 19.73 22.03
C LEU A 70 -12.71 18.64 21.09
N GLY A 71 -11.41 18.63 20.75
CA GLY A 71 -10.80 17.57 19.96
C GLY A 71 -10.93 16.22 20.63
N ARG A 72 -10.62 16.11 21.93
CA ARG A 72 -10.73 14.87 22.69
C ARG A 72 -12.18 14.35 22.73
N LEU A 73 -13.13 15.22 23.05
CA LEU A 73 -14.56 14.85 23.03
C LEU A 73 -15.02 14.39 21.64
N SER A 74 -14.52 15.04 20.58
CA SER A 74 -14.79 14.62 19.21
C SER A 74 -14.26 13.21 18.93
N GLY A 75 -13.07 12.86 19.44
CA GLY A 75 -12.49 11.50 19.31
C GLY A 75 -13.31 10.44 20.05
N GLU A 76 -13.72 10.72 21.27
CA GLU A 76 -14.56 9.80 22.07
C GLU A 76 -15.94 9.60 21.43
N LEU A 77 -16.55 10.68 20.91
CA LEU A 77 -17.82 10.60 20.16
C LEU A 77 -17.65 9.79 18.84
N ALA A 78 -16.51 9.92 18.19
CA ALA A 78 -16.20 9.14 16.98
C ALA A 78 -16.18 7.63 17.30
N TRP A 79 -15.58 7.23 18.41
CA TRP A 79 -15.62 5.83 18.89
C TRP A 79 -17.04 5.34 19.18
N LEU A 80 -17.83 6.13 19.89
CA LEU A 80 -19.22 5.78 20.19
C LEU A 80 -20.05 5.61 18.90
N ARG A 81 -19.81 6.41 17.89
CA ARG A 81 -20.45 6.26 16.57
C ARG A 81 -19.94 5.02 15.83
N GLU A 82 -18.64 4.75 15.89
CA GLU A 82 -18.01 3.62 15.18
C GLU A 82 -18.48 2.26 15.74
N SER A 83 -18.74 2.16 17.07
CA SER A 83 -19.29 0.94 17.68
C SER A 83 -20.67 0.54 17.12
N ASN A 84 -21.38 1.47 16.50
CA ASN A 84 -22.66 1.25 15.84
C ASN A 84 -22.55 1.00 14.33
N GLN A 85 -21.33 1.09 13.76
CA GLN A 85 -21.11 0.85 12.34
C GLN A 85 -21.16 -0.64 12.02
N CYS A 86 -21.59 -0.97 10.79
CA CYS A 86 -21.66 -2.37 10.33
C CYS A 86 -20.28 -3.04 10.33
N ALA A 87 -19.22 -2.30 10.05
CA ALA A 87 -17.85 -2.82 10.11
C ALA A 87 -17.45 -3.39 11.49
N ALA A 88 -18.03 -2.83 12.58
CA ALA A 88 -17.78 -3.29 13.95
C ALA A 88 -18.75 -4.39 14.42
N ARG A 89 -19.93 -4.50 13.83
CA ARG A 89 -21.03 -5.34 14.31
C ARG A 89 -21.33 -6.58 13.48
N LEU A 90 -20.91 -6.61 12.21
CA LEU A 90 -21.17 -7.77 11.36
C LEU A 90 -20.42 -9.00 11.89
N PRO A 91 -21.12 -10.15 12.06
CA PRO A 91 -20.48 -11.38 12.51
C PRO A 91 -19.60 -11.96 11.38
N ALA A 92 -18.52 -12.63 11.77
CA ALA A 92 -17.62 -13.29 10.82
C ALA A 92 -18.21 -14.59 10.21
N SER A 93 -19.37 -15.02 10.67
CA SER A 93 -20.09 -16.17 10.13
C SER A 93 -20.80 -15.85 8.81
N ARG A 94 -21.13 -16.89 8.05
CA ARG A 94 -21.98 -16.76 6.86
C ARG A 94 -23.37 -16.29 7.25
N MET A 95 -23.90 -15.29 6.55
CA MET A 95 -25.18 -14.66 6.86
C MET A 95 -25.94 -14.31 5.58
N ILE A 96 -27.24 -14.13 5.71
CA ILE A 96 -28.09 -13.55 4.68
C ILE A 96 -28.46 -12.15 5.15
N LEU A 97 -28.22 -11.15 4.32
CA LEU A 97 -28.54 -9.76 4.63
C LEU A 97 -28.99 -9.00 3.37
N SER A 98 -29.92 -8.09 3.55
CA SER A 98 -30.28 -7.15 2.49
C SER A 98 -29.31 -5.98 2.51
N ALA A 99 -28.76 -5.60 1.35
CA ALA A 99 -27.87 -4.46 1.23
C ALA A 99 -28.19 -3.62 0.02
N ARG A 100 -28.03 -2.30 0.18
CA ARG A 100 -28.14 -1.33 -0.90
C ARG A 100 -26.79 -1.11 -1.53
N LEU A 101 -26.68 -1.22 -2.83
CA LEU A 101 -25.46 -0.88 -3.57
C LEU A 101 -25.26 0.64 -3.58
N LEU A 102 -24.10 1.09 -3.20
CA LEU A 102 -23.70 2.50 -3.30
C LEU A 102 -22.97 2.79 -4.61
N GLU A 103 -22.34 1.76 -5.17
CA GLU A 103 -21.64 1.73 -6.45
C GLU A 103 -22.25 0.68 -7.36
N PRO A 104 -22.27 0.86 -8.69
CA PRO A 104 -22.76 -0.15 -9.61
C PRO A 104 -21.80 -1.34 -9.64
N ALA A 105 -22.35 -2.55 -9.71
CA ALA A 105 -21.62 -3.77 -10.00
C ALA A 105 -21.67 -4.04 -11.51
N ASP A 106 -20.54 -4.36 -12.13
CA ASP A 106 -20.47 -4.82 -13.52
C ASP A 106 -20.43 -6.35 -13.61
N SER A 107 -20.38 -6.87 -14.83
CA SER A 107 -20.36 -8.32 -15.07
C SER A 107 -19.07 -9.00 -14.60
N THR A 108 -17.99 -8.25 -14.42
CA THR A 108 -16.70 -8.78 -13.94
C THR A 108 -16.64 -8.93 -12.43
N GLY A 109 -17.60 -8.31 -11.72
CA GLY A 109 -17.60 -8.26 -10.25
C GLY A 109 -16.48 -7.39 -9.69
N GLY A 110 -16.04 -7.65 -8.47
CA GLY A 110 -14.93 -6.93 -7.83
C GLY A 110 -15.29 -6.22 -6.54
N LEU A 111 -14.42 -5.29 -6.11
CA LEU A 111 -14.65 -4.52 -4.89
C LEU A 111 -15.60 -3.35 -5.15
N LEU A 112 -16.64 -3.27 -4.36
CA LEU A 112 -17.61 -2.17 -4.37
C LEU A 112 -18.12 -1.89 -2.95
N THR A 113 -18.80 -0.77 -2.78
CA THR A 113 -19.35 -0.35 -1.48
C THR A 113 -20.83 -0.65 -1.41
N VAL A 114 -21.25 -1.36 -0.37
CA VAL A 114 -22.66 -1.64 -0.06
C VAL A 114 -23.04 -1.08 1.30
N GLN A 115 -24.31 -0.77 1.47
CA GLN A 115 -24.88 -0.36 2.75
C GLN A 115 -25.87 -1.42 3.21
N PRO A 116 -25.58 -2.21 4.27
CA PRO A 116 -26.52 -3.12 4.86
C PRO A 116 -27.83 -2.41 5.26
N VAL A 117 -28.96 -3.05 4.99
CA VAL A 117 -30.29 -2.56 5.31
C VAL A 117 -30.90 -3.51 6.33
N ARG A 118 -31.47 -3.00 7.42
CA ARG A 118 -32.11 -3.79 8.50
C ARG A 118 -31.14 -4.75 9.25
N ALA A 119 -29.83 -4.49 9.22
CA ALA A 119 -28.83 -5.33 9.87
C ALA A 119 -28.54 -4.96 11.34
N GLY A 120 -29.33 -4.06 11.95
CA GLY A 120 -29.08 -3.57 13.31
C GLY A 120 -27.79 -2.74 13.47
N CYS A 121 -27.20 -2.32 12.36
CA CYS A 121 -26.00 -1.48 12.29
C CYS A 121 -26.13 -0.40 11.22
N ALA A 122 -25.28 0.62 11.25
CA ALA A 122 -25.26 1.73 10.31
C ALA A 122 -23.97 1.75 9.48
N GLY A 123 -23.99 2.48 8.39
CA GLY A 123 -22.82 2.79 7.57
C GLY A 123 -22.50 1.79 6.47
N PRO A 124 -21.70 2.23 5.50
CA PRO A 124 -21.27 1.43 4.37
C PRO A 124 -20.17 0.46 4.75
N VAL A 125 -20.09 -0.66 4.02
CA VAL A 125 -19.01 -1.62 4.12
C VAL A 125 -18.47 -1.94 2.72
N SER A 126 -17.17 -2.21 2.65
CA SER A 126 -16.55 -2.72 1.43
C SER A 126 -17.05 -4.14 1.17
N SER A 127 -17.41 -4.45 -0.07
CA SER A 127 -17.92 -5.75 -0.47
C SER A 127 -17.16 -6.28 -1.67
N ARG A 128 -16.84 -7.57 -1.70
CA ARG A 128 -16.37 -8.29 -2.87
C ARG A 128 -17.58 -8.92 -3.55
N TRP A 129 -17.93 -8.38 -4.71
CA TRP A 129 -19.10 -8.76 -5.49
C TRP A 129 -18.73 -9.90 -6.45
N PRO A 130 -19.60 -10.92 -6.61
CA PRO A 130 -19.33 -12.01 -7.53
C PRO A 130 -19.47 -11.56 -9.00
N ALA A 131 -18.69 -12.19 -9.89
CA ALA A 131 -18.85 -12.01 -11.32
C ALA A 131 -20.21 -12.54 -11.82
N GLY A 132 -20.66 -12.06 -12.96
CA GLY A 132 -21.91 -12.52 -13.57
C GLY A 132 -23.19 -11.89 -12.99
N HIS A 133 -23.09 -10.98 -12.02
CA HIS A 133 -24.25 -10.35 -11.37
C HIS A 133 -24.22 -8.82 -11.51
N PRO A 134 -24.37 -8.26 -12.72
CA PRO A 134 -24.39 -6.80 -12.89
C PRO A 134 -25.62 -6.18 -12.21
N MET A 135 -25.42 -5.09 -11.47
CA MET A 135 -26.49 -4.41 -10.74
C MET A 135 -26.22 -2.91 -10.61
N GLU A 136 -27.27 -2.11 -10.77
CA GLU A 136 -27.14 -0.65 -10.65
C GLU A 136 -27.07 -0.17 -9.20
N ALA A 137 -26.35 0.93 -8.97
CA ALA A 137 -26.28 1.55 -7.67
C ALA A 137 -27.64 2.13 -7.25
N GLY A 138 -27.99 1.94 -5.97
CA GLY A 138 -29.26 2.35 -5.38
C GLY A 138 -30.25 1.21 -5.22
N LEU A 139 -30.08 0.10 -5.93
CA LEU A 139 -30.88 -1.11 -5.74
C LEU A 139 -30.54 -1.80 -4.43
N VAL A 140 -31.49 -2.49 -3.87
CA VAL A 140 -31.37 -3.33 -2.67
C VAL A 140 -31.46 -4.78 -3.13
N ALA A 141 -30.46 -5.57 -2.79
CA ALA A 141 -30.41 -7.01 -3.07
C ALA A 141 -30.26 -7.79 -1.76
N ASP A 142 -30.74 -9.03 -1.76
CA ASP A 142 -30.47 -9.99 -0.69
C ASP A 142 -29.18 -10.73 -1.03
N LEU A 143 -28.25 -10.70 -0.10
CA LEU A 143 -26.90 -11.19 -0.26
C LEU A 143 -26.67 -12.36 0.70
N THR A 144 -26.21 -13.48 0.17
CA THR A 144 -25.53 -14.49 1.02
C THR A 144 -24.07 -14.11 1.08
N ALA A 145 -23.60 -13.75 2.27
CA ALA A 145 -22.26 -13.18 2.41
C ALA A 145 -21.60 -13.57 3.73
N GLN A 146 -20.28 -13.38 3.80
CA GLN A 146 -19.47 -13.54 4.99
C GLN A 146 -18.66 -12.28 5.22
N TRP A 147 -18.66 -11.76 6.44
CA TRP A 147 -17.81 -10.66 6.84
C TRP A 147 -16.41 -11.15 7.19
N ILE A 148 -15.40 -10.65 6.50
CA ILE A 148 -13.99 -10.94 6.78
C ILE A 148 -13.36 -9.67 7.36
N PRO A 149 -13.15 -9.61 8.69
CA PRO A 149 -12.49 -8.48 9.31
C PRO A 149 -11.04 -8.40 8.82
N ARG A 150 -10.52 -7.19 8.63
CA ARG A 150 -9.12 -6.99 8.27
C ARG A 150 -8.25 -7.13 9.52
N PRO A 151 -7.34 -8.10 9.58
CA PRO A 151 -6.36 -8.18 10.65
C PRO A 151 -5.36 -7.01 10.49
N GLY A 152 -5.05 -6.31 11.57
CA GLY A 152 -4.05 -5.25 11.55
C GLY A 152 -4.19 -4.26 12.71
N PRO A 153 -3.19 -3.41 12.93
CA PRO A 153 -3.18 -2.43 13.99
C PRO A 153 -4.09 -1.22 13.71
N GLY A 154 -4.97 -1.32 12.73
CA GLY A 154 -5.94 -0.26 12.42
C GLY A 154 -6.87 0.02 13.60
N LEU A 155 -6.90 1.27 14.05
CA LEU A 155 -7.76 1.71 15.14
C LEU A 155 -9.25 1.63 14.77
N ARG A 156 -9.58 1.81 13.48
CA ARG A 156 -10.94 1.75 12.97
C ARG A 156 -11.29 0.34 12.50
N PRO A 157 -12.39 -0.27 12.97
CA PRO A 157 -12.85 -1.56 12.46
C PRO A 157 -13.04 -1.51 10.95
N SER A 158 -12.46 -2.45 10.24
CA SER A 158 -12.55 -2.54 8.78
C SER A 158 -12.53 -4.00 8.34
N GLY A 159 -13.00 -4.27 7.13
CA GLY A 159 -13.04 -5.60 6.56
C GLY A 159 -13.70 -5.60 5.20
N THR A 160 -13.98 -6.78 4.67
CA THR A 160 -14.65 -6.98 3.39
C THR A 160 -15.79 -7.98 3.56
N LEU A 161 -16.97 -7.62 3.07
CA LEU A 161 -18.12 -8.50 2.95
C LEU A 161 -17.98 -9.32 1.66
N VAL A 162 -17.63 -10.58 1.79
CA VAL A 162 -17.52 -11.50 0.64
C VAL A 162 -18.89 -12.05 0.31
N VAL A 163 -19.40 -11.69 -0.85
CA VAL A 163 -20.72 -12.11 -1.33
C VAL A 163 -20.54 -13.38 -2.16
N SER A 164 -21.23 -14.45 -1.76
CA SER A 164 -21.24 -15.72 -2.47
C SER A 164 -22.46 -15.91 -3.37
N ALA A 165 -23.60 -15.27 -3.06
CA ALA A 165 -24.77 -15.28 -3.91
C ALA A 165 -25.55 -13.96 -3.78
N VAL A 166 -26.20 -13.57 -4.87
CA VAL A 166 -27.02 -12.37 -4.98
C VAL A 166 -28.39 -12.77 -5.45
N SER A 167 -29.44 -12.33 -4.77
CA SER A 167 -30.82 -12.56 -5.17
C SER A 167 -31.63 -11.27 -5.07
N GLY A 168 -32.57 -11.11 -6.00
CA GLY A 168 -33.41 -9.92 -6.08
C GLY A 168 -32.69 -8.70 -6.64
N GLY A 169 -33.34 -7.60 -6.61
CA GLY A 169 -32.87 -6.29 -7.06
C GLY A 169 -34.08 -5.37 -7.07
N VAL A 170 -34.45 -4.82 -5.89
CA VAL A 170 -35.64 -4.01 -5.72
C VAL A 170 -35.25 -2.57 -5.44
N GLY A 171 -35.96 -1.62 -6.07
CA GLY A 171 -35.75 -0.19 -5.80
C GLY A 171 -35.59 0.63 -7.07
N ARG A 172 -35.27 1.91 -6.88
CA ARG A 172 -34.97 2.83 -7.98
C ARG A 172 -33.49 3.21 -7.98
N PRO A 173 -32.81 3.07 -9.12
CA PRO A 173 -31.43 3.53 -9.24
C PRO A 173 -31.34 5.02 -8.92
N ARG A 174 -30.29 5.42 -8.22
CA ARG A 174 -30.02 6.83 -7.95
C ARG A 174 -29.74 7.57 -9.28
N PRO A 175 -30.22 8.81 -9.47
CA PRO A 175 -29.93 9.58 -10.70
C PRO A 175 -28.42 9.70 -10.98
N THR A 176 -27.62 9.90 -9.94
CA THR A 176 -26.14 9.94 -10.03
C THR A 176 -25.55 8.60 -10.50
N ALA A 177 -26.14 7.47 -10.13
CA ALA A 177 -25.70 6.16 -10.59
C ALA A 177 -25.98 5.96 -12.08
N ARG A 178 -27.19 6.32 -12.53
CA ARG A 178 -27.53 6.27 -13.96
C ARG A 178 -26.60 7.13 -14.79
N LEU A 179 -26.32 8.36 -14.33
CA LEU A 179 -25.36 9.24 -14.99
C LEU A 179 -23.96 8.62 -15.06
N ARG A 180 -23.47 8.02 -13.95
CA ARG A 180 -22.18 7.33 -13.95
C ARG A 180 -22.12 6.15 -14.92
N THR A 181 -23.17 5.35 -14.99
CA THR A 181 -23.29 4.23 -15.93
C THR A 181 -23.31 4.73 -17.38
N ALA A 182 -24.05 5.79 -17.67
CA ALA A 182 -24.07 6.41 -18.99
C ALA A 182 -22.70 6.97 -19.40
N LEU A 183 -22.02 7.68 -18.49
CA LEU A 183 -20.67 8.21 -18.75
C LEU A 183 -19.64 7.07 -18.95
N ALA A 184 -19.72 5.97 -18.19
CA ALA A 184 -18.87 4.81 -18.39
C ALA A 184 -19.15 4.10 -19.73
N ALA A 185 -20.40 4.06 -20.19
CA ALA A 185 -20.71 3.56 -21.53
C ALA A 185 -20.12 4.46 -22.62
N SER A 186 -20.26 5.79 -22.47
CA SER A 186 -19.63 6.77 -23.38
C SER A 186 -18.10 6.67 -23.39
N SER A 187 -17.49 6.42 -22.23
CA SER A 187 -16.04 6.22 -22.08
C SER A 187 -15.56 5.04 -22.93
N ARG A 188 -16.26 3.90 -22.91
CA ARG A 188 -15.91 2.72 -23.73
C ARG A 188 -15.98 3.02 -25.23
N VAL A 189 -16.97 3.79 -25.67
CA VAL A 189 -17.12 4.16 -27.10
C VAL A 189 -16.03 5.11 -27.54
N LEU A 190 -15.68 6.11 -26.70
CA LEU A 190 -14.74 7.17 -27.07
C LEU A 190 -13.27 6.79 -26.89
N TYR A 191 -12.95 5.94 -25.93
CA TYR A 191 -11.56 5.67 -25.50
C TYR A 191 -11.12 4.21 -25.66
N GLY A 192 -12.04 3.27 -26.00
CA GLY A 192 -11.71 1.86 -26.23
C GLY A 192 -10.96 1.24 -25.04
N ASP A 193 -9.76 0.69 -25.31
CA ASP A 193 -8.91 0.03 -24.30
C ASP A 193 -8.46 0.94 -23.15
N ARG A 194 -8.50 2.27 -23.35
CA ARG A 194 -8.19 3.25 -22.28
C ARG A 194 -9.40 3.64 -21.44
N ALA A 195 -10.59 3.13 -21.71
CA ALA A 195 -11.78 3.42 -20.92
C ALA A 195 -11.59 3.10 -19.41
N PRO A 196 -10.91 2.02 -18.98
CA PRO A 196 -10.64 1.79 -17.56
C PRO A 196 -9.83 2.91 -16.89
N MET A 197 -8.85 3.48 -17.61
CA MET A 197 -8.07 4.63 -17.11
C MET A 197 -8.94 5.89 -17.00
N VAL A 198 -9.78 6.15 -17.99
CA VAL A 198 -10.76 7.26 -17.98
C VAL A 198 -11.74 7.12 -16.82
N ASP A 199 -12.28 5.92 -16.62
CA ASP A 199 -13.22 5.63 -15.53
C ASP A 199 -12.56 5.84 -14.15
N ALA A 200 -11.30 5.51 -14.00
CA ALA A 200 -10.57 5.77 -12.78
C ALA A 200 -10.32 7.26 -12.52
N LEU A 201 -9.93 8.00 -13.57
CA LEU A 201 -9.61 9.42 -13.49
C LEU A 201 -10.84 10.29 -13.21
N ILE A 202 -11.99 9.97 -13.81
CA ILE A 202 -13.19 10.83 -13.80
C ILE A 202 -14.32 10.28 -12.92
N LEU A 203 -14.51 8.94 -12.90
CA LEU A 203 -15.62 8.30 -12.19
C LEU A 203 -15.19 7.64 -10.88
N GLY A 204 -13.86 7.54 -10.63
CA GLY A 204 -13.30 6.90 -9.44
C GLY A 204 -13.33 5.38 -9.43
N ARG A 205 -13.58 4.75 -10.59
CA ARG A 205 -13.70 3.30 -10.74
C ARG A 205 -12.36 2.69 -11.12
N ARG A 206 -11.68 2.03 -10.17
CA ARG A 206 -10.33 1.48 -10.37
C ARG A 206 -10.31 -0.03 -10.66
N GLY A 207 -11.41 -0.72 -10.47
CA GLY A 207 -11.44 -2.19 -10.51
C GLY A 207 -11.08 -2.81 -11.86
N ALA A 208 -11.22 -2.06 -12.95
CA ALA A 208 -10.93 -2.52 -14.30
C ALA A 208 -9.55 -2.09 -14.85
N ILE A 209 -8.74 -1.36 -14.06
CA ILE A 209 -7.37 -1.00 -14.50
C ILE A 209 -6.47 -2.22 -14.36
N ASP A 210 -5.71 -2.51 -15.41
CA ASP A 210 -4.65 -3.51 -15.39
C ASP A 210 -3.66 -3.26 -14.25
N ARG A 211 -3.32 -4.32 -13.52
CA ARG A 211 -2.41 -4.26 -12.36
C ARG A 211 -1.01 -3.82 -12.76
N ALA A 212 -0.50 -4.33 -13.90
CA ALA A 212 0.82 -3.95 -14.39
C ALA A 212 0.89 -2.45 -14.70
N LEU A 213 -0.20 -1.86 -15.21
CA LEU A 213 -0.29 -0.41 -15.41
C LEU A 213 -0.29 0.35 -14.07
N GLN A 214 -1.05 -0.12 -13.07
CA GLN A 214 -1.04 0.48 -11.73
C GLN A 214 0.36 0.48 -11.11
N ASP A 215 1.08 -0.64 -11.22
CA ASP A 215 2.43 -0.80 -10.68
C ASP A 215 3.45 0.10 -11.39
N ARG A 216 3.37 0.25 -12.73
CA ARG A 216 4.19 1.22 -13.47
C ARG A 216 3.95 2.66 -13.01
N PHE A 217 2.71 3.05 -12.79
CA PHE A 217 2.38 4.37 -12.24
C PHE A 217 2.87 4.55 -10.80
N ALA A 218 2.85 3.49 -9.98
CA ALA A 218 3.37 3.52 -8.62
C ALA A 218 4.90 3.67 -8.61
N GLN A 219 5.61 2.87 -9.40
CA GLN A 219 7.07 2.90 -9.53
C GLN A 219 7.58 4.23 -10.09
N SER A 220 6.86 4.83 -11.03
CA SER A 220 7.19 6.15 -11.58
C SER A 220 6.80 7.32 -10.65
N GLY A 221 6.12 7.09 -9.52
CA GLY A 221 5.61 8.13 -8.61
C GLY A 221 4.37 8.87 -9.13
N LEU A 222 3.78 8.40 -10.23
CA LEU A 222 2.61 9.02 -10.86
C LEU A 222 1.27 8.41 -10.42
N VAL A 223 1.27 7.46 -9.47
CA VAL A 223 0.07 6.77 -8.97
C VAL A 223 -1.02 7.73 -8.49
N HIS A 224 -0.64 8.91 -7.99
CA HIS A 224 -1.56 9.95 -7.55
C HIS A 224 -2.40 10.55 -8.70
N LEU A 225 -1.98 10.37 -9.96
CA LEU A 225 -2.72 10.76 -11.15
C LEU A 225 -3.76 9.70 -11.55
N LEU A 226 -3.55 8.40 -11.26
CA LEU A 226 -4.54 7.34 -11.52
C LEU A 226 -5.70 7.31 -10.53
N SER A 227 -5.64 8.12 -9.52
CA SER A 227 -6.68 8.17 -8.50
C SER A 227 -7.30 9.56 -8.44
N ILE A 228 -8.60 9.61 -8.16
CA ILE A 228 -9.21 10.91 -7.89
C ILE A 228 -8.51 11.54 -6.69
N SER A 229 -7.78 12.60 -6.97
CA SER A 229 -6.94 13.31 -6.02
C SER A 229 -7.34 14.78 -5.94
N GLY A 230 -6.73 15.51 -5.01
CA GLY A 230 -6.86 16.95 -4.93
C GLY A 230 -6.46 17.68 -6.22
N PHE A 231 -5.53 17.12 -6.98
CA PHE A 231 -5.11 17.64 -8.28
C PHE A 231 -6.29 17.70 -9.28
N HIS A 232 -7.07 16.63 -9.40
CA HIS A 232 -8.23 16.58 -10.31
C HIS A 232 -9.25 17.67 -9.98
N VAL A 233 -9.59 17.80 -8.70
CA VAL A 233 -10.50 18.86 -8.23
C VAL A 233 -9.92 20.25 -8.51
N GLY A 234 -8.62 20.44 -8.29
CA GLY A 234 -7.92 21.68 -8.58
C GLY A 234 -7.94 22.06 -10.05
N VAL A 235 -7.65 21.09 -10.94
CA VAL A 235 -7.68 21.27 -12.40
C VAL A 235 -9.09 21.61 -12.87
N ILE A 236 -10.12 20.86 -12.46
CA ILE A 236 -11.52 21.13 -12.82
C ILE A 236 -11.92 22.53 -12.32
N THR A 237 -11.58 22.88 -11.08
CA THR A 237 -11.83 24.22 -10.52
C THR A 237 -11.19 25.32 -11.35
N ALA A 238 -9.92 25.13 -11.72
CA ALA A 238 -9.17 26.09 -12.55
C ALA A 238 -9.80 26.26 -13.94
N TRP A 239 -10.19 25.16 -14.59
CA TRP A 239 -10.84 25.20 -15.89
C TRP A 239 -12.22 25.87 -15.86
N VAL A 240 -13.06 25.52 -14.87
CA VAL A 240 -14.37 26.19 -14.70
C VAL A 240 -14.16 27.70 -14.47
N PHE A 241 -13.21 28.08 -13.61
CA PHE A 241 -12.86 29.47 -13.40
C PHE A 241 -12.41 30.16 -14.70
N LEU A 242 -11.55 29.52 -15.49
CA LEU A 242 -11.06 30.05 -16.77
C LEU A 242 -12.21 30.26 -17.76
N VAL A 243 -13.08 29.25 -17.93
CA VAL A 243 -14.28 29.35 -18.80
C VAL A 243 -15.17 30.49 -18.36
N CYS A 244 -15.46 30.61 -17.06
CA CYS A 244 -16.25 31.75 -16.54
C CYS A 244 -15.59 33.11 -16.85
N ARG A 245 -14.24 33.16 -16.82
CA ARG A 245 -13.49 34.37 -17.18
C ARG A 245 -13.53 34.67 -18.68
N MET A 246 -13.49 33.65 -19.53
CA MET A 246 -13.61 33.77 -20.99
C MET A 246 -14.96 34.33 -21.41
N ILE A 247 -16.04 33.93 -20.74
CA ILE A 247 -17.41 34.51 -20.95
C ILE A 247 -17.62 35.80 -20.15
N ARG A 248 -16.49 36.44 -19.70
CA ARG A 248 -16.46 37.76 -19.06
C ARG A 248 -17.18 37.87 -17.71
N LEU A 249 -17.42 36.76 -17.01
CA LEU A 249 -17.98 36.83 -15.64
C LEU A 249 -16.98 37.54 -14.70
N GLY A 250 -17.54 38.36 -13.81
CA GLY A 250 -16.76 39.00 -12.75
C GLY A 250 -16.00 37.99 -11.88
N ARG A 251 -14.79 38.34 -11.43
CA ARG A 251 -13.87 37.45 -10.71
C ARG A 251 -14.51 36.78 -9.50
N GLY A 252 -15.33 37.49 -8.71
CA GLY A 252 -16.01 36.90 -7.54
C GLY A 252 -17.05 35.84 -7.94
N ARG A 253 -17.85 36.10 -8.96
CA ARG A 253 -18.84 35.15 -9.49
C ARG A 253 -18.14 33.92 -10.09
N ALA A 254 -17.06 34.12 -10.84
CA ALA A 254 -16.28 33.04 -11.43
C ALA A 254 -15.69 32.12 -10.34
N LEU A 255 -15.15 32.68 -9.26
CA LEU A 255 -14.64 31.90 -8.11
C LEU A 255 -15.76 31.13 -7.40
N ALA A 256 -16.91 31.77 -7.18
CA ALA A 256 -18.05 31.11 -6.54
C ALA A 256 -18.57 29.92 -7.38
N LEU A 257 -18.71 30.12 -8.70
CA LEU A 257 -19.14 29.03 -9.62
C LEU A 257 -18.12 27.91 -9.70
N ALA A 258 -16.83 28.22 -9.74
CA ALA A 258 -15.77 27.21 -9.74
C ALA A 258 -15.76 26.38 -8.43
N ALA A 259 -15.95 27.03 -7.28
CA ALA A 259 -16.08 26.33 -6.00
C ALA A 259 -17.36 25.46 -5.94
N ALA A 260 -18.49 25.97 -6.43
CA ALA A 260 -19.74 25.21 -6.50
C ALA A 260 -19.61 23.99 -7.43
N ALA A 261 -18.97 24.14 -8.60
CA ALA A 261 -18.71 23.04 -9.52
C ALA A 261 -17.83 21.96 -8.89
N SER A 262 -16.82 22.36 -8.10
CA SER A 262 -15.95 21.43 -7.36
C SER A 262 -16.75 20.62 -6.34
N ILE A 263 -17.62 21.26 -5.59
CA ILE A 263 -18.49 20.60 -4.60
C ILE A 263 -19.46 19.65 -5.32
N ALA A 264 -20.07 20.10 -6.42
CA ALA A 264 -20.98 19.27 -7.22
C ALA A 264 -20.28 18.04 -7.79
N TYR A 265 -19.05 18.19 -8.29
CA TYR A 265 -18.25 17.07 -8.77
C TYR A 265 -17.91 16.08 -7.65
N VAL A 266 -17.49 16.56 -6.48
CA VAL A 266 -17.19 15.71 -5.32
C VAL A 266 -18.44 14.98 -4.81
N ALA A 267 -19.60 15.66 -4.80
CA ALA A 267 -20.89 15.05 -4.46
C ALA A 267 -21.29 13.97 -5.49
N PHE A 268 -21.10 14.25 -6.79
CA PHE A 268 -21.29 13.26 -7.86
C PHE A 268 -20.41 12.01 -7.66
N LEU A 269 -19.18 12.17 -7.20
CA LEU A 269 -18.26 11.07 -6.89
C LEU A 269 -18.61 10.30 -5.61
N GLY A 270 -19.51 10.80 -4.77
CA GLY A 270 -19.87 10.19 -3.49
C GLY A 270 -18.91 10.53 -2.34
N TRP A 271 -18.36 11.73 -2.37
CA TRP A 271 -17.49 12.29 -1.31
C TRP A 271 -16.19 11.51 -1.03
N PRO A 272 -15.39 11.13 -2.03
CA PRO A 272 -14.11 10.50 -1.76
C PRO A 272 -13.20 11.44 -0.97
N ALA A 273 -12.60 10.94 0.11
CA ALA A 273 -11.88 11.75 1.08
C ALA A 273 -10.81 12.69 0.48
N PRO A 274 -9.96 12.28 -0.48
CA PRO A 274 -8.97 13.17 -1.11
C PRO A 274 -9.61 14.35 -1.85
N ALA A 275 -10.69 14.09 -2.59
CA ALA A 275 -11.39 15.12 -3.34
C ALA A 275 -12.16 16.09 -2.43
N THR A 276 -12.75 15.57 -1.34
CA THR A 276 -13.46 16.38 -0.33
C THR A 276 -12.51 17.36 0.34
N ARG A 277 -11.28 16.94 0.69
CA ARG A 277 -10.25 17.82 1.25
C ARG A 277 -9.86 18.95 0.29
N ALA A 278 -9.72 18.63 -0.99
CA ALA A 278 -9.40 19.63 -2.00
C ALA A 278 -10.53 20.61 -2.26
N ALA A 279 -11.78 20.15 -2.28
CA ALA A 279 -12.96 21.02 -2.41
C ALA A 279 -13.09 21.96 -1.20
N ALA A 280 -12.83 21.47 0.01
CA ALA A 280 -12.80 22.31 1.22
C ALA A 280 -11.74 23.41 1.11
N LEU A 281 -10.53 23.08 0.65
CA LEU A 281 -9.47 24.07 0.41
C LEU A 281 -9.88 25.09 -0.66
N ALA A 282 -10.43 24.63 -1.78
CA ALA A 282 -10.90 25.51 -2.87
C ALA A 282 -12.00 26.47 -2.37
N MET A 283 -12.94 25.96 -1.58
CA MET A 283 -14.00 26.77 -0.97
C MET A 283 -13.46 27.83 -0.01
N LEU A 284 -12.55 27.45 0.91
CA LEU A 284 -11.94 28.39 1.85
C LEU A 284 -11.11 29.44 1.12
N LEU A 285 -10.40 29.07 0.05
CA LEU A 285 -9.66 29.98 -0.79
C LEU A 285 -10.62 30.96 -1.52
N ALA A 286 -11.71 30.45 -2.08
CA ALA A 286 -12.73 31.28 -2.74
C ALA A 286 -13.35 32.30 -1.77
N ILE A 287 -13.74 31.87 -0.57
CA ILE A 287 -14.27 32.73 0.50
C ILE A 287 -13.26 33.81 0.88
N SER A 288 -12.00 33.44 1.08
CA SER A 288 -10.91 34.37 1.42
C SER A 288 -10.76 35.46 0.34
N ARG A 289 -10.74 35.03 -0.93
CA ARG A 289 -10.59 35.93 -2.09
C ARG A 289 -11.81 36.84 -2.30
N VAL A 290 -13.02 36.32 -2.16
CA VAL A 290 -14.27 37.09 -2.26
C VAL A 290 -14.33 38.15 -1.15
N ARG A 291 -13.91 37.79 0.08
CA ARG A 291 -13.85 38.71 1.21
C ARG A 291 -12.61 39.61 1.21
N GLN A 292 -11.80 39.56 0.13
CA GLN A 292 -10.57 40.36 -0.02
C GLN A 292 -9.58 40.24 1.16
N ARG A 293 -9.62 39.12 1.88
CA ARG A 293 -8.69 38.87 2.98
C ARG A 293 -7.44 38.17 2.44
N ARG A 294 -6.27 38.74 2.79
CA ARG A 294 -4.99 38.06 2.55
C ARG A 294 -4.76 37.05 3.68
N VAL A 295 -5.12 35.80 3.45
CA VAL A 295 -4.80 34.67 4.36
C VAL A 295 -3.50 34.05 3.89
N ASP A 296 -2.57 33.82 4.82
CA ASP A 296 -1.34 33.09 4.50
C ASP A 296 -1.66 31.61 4.24
N THR A 297 -0.85 30.98 3.40
CA THR A 297 -1.07 29.61 2.93
C THR A 297 -1.09 28.59 4.08
N ASP A 298 -0.25 28.80 5.10
CA ASP A 298 -0.15 27.87 6.23
C ASP A 298 -1.39 27.93 7.12
N SER A 299 -1.96 29.14 7.33
CA SER A 299 -3.24 29.31 8.03
C SER A 299 -4.41 28.74 7.25
N LEU A 300 -4.40 28.86 5.92
CA LEU A 300 -5.42 28.26 5.07
C LEU A 300 -5.36 26.73 5.10
N LEU A 301 -4.15 26.16 5.06
CA LEU A 301 -3.95 24.72 5.21
C LEU A 301 -4.41 24.22 6.58
N ALA A 302 -4.03 24.91 7.64
CA ALA A 302 -4.47 24.58 9.00
C ALA A 302 -5.99 24.62 9.14
N ALA A 303 -6.64 25.66 8.61
CA ALA A 303 -8.11 25.75 8.61
C ALA A 303 -8.75 24.61 7.81
N THR A 304 -8.15 24.21 6.67
CA THR A 304 -8.62 23.07 5.88
C THR A 304 -8.50 21.76 6.67
N CYS A 305 -7.35 21.54 7.33
CA CYS A 305 -7.17 20.36 8.19
C CYS A 305 -8.20 20.34 9.33
N LEU A 306 -8.45 21.49 9.97
CA LEU A 306 -9.46 21.59 11.03
C LEU A 306 -10.86 21.25 10.51
N CYS A 307 -11.27 21.78 9.36
CA CYS A 307 -12.56 21.46 8.75
C CYS A 307 -12.69 19.96 8.47
N VAL A 308 -11.62 19.33 7.96
CA VAL A 308 -11.60 17.88 7.70
C VAL A 308 -11.75 17.09 9.00
N LEU A 309 -11.00 17.44 10.05
CA LEU A 309 -11.03 16.75 11.34
C LEU A 309 -12.36 16.93 12.08
N LEU A 310 -13.06 18.05 11.87
CA LEU A 310 -14.39 18.28 12.42
C LEU A 310 -15.47 17.42 11.73
N VAL A 311 -15.33 17.19 10.43
CA VAL A 311 -16.26 16.37 9.64
C VAL A 311 -15.97 14.89 9.79
N ASP A 312 -14.70 14.50 9.72
CA ASP A 312 -14.21 13.13 9.86
C ASP A 312 -13.05 13.07 10.87
N PRO A 313 -13.34 12.83 12.15
CA PRO A 313 -12.32 12.66 13.17
C PRO A 313 -11.30 11.56 12.86
N TRP A 314 -11.72 10.50 12.14
CA TRP A 314 -10.84 9.39 11.77
C TRP A 314 -9.77 9.78 10.75
N ALA A 315 -9.90 10.92 10.08
CA ALA A 315 -8.86 11.46 9.21
C ALA A 315 -7.52 11.70 9.97
N MET A 316 -7.56 11.81 11.30
CA MET A 316 -6.36 11.91 12.15
C MET A 316 -5.46 10.67 12.09
N VAL A 317 -6.03 9.50 11.84
CA VAL A 317 -5.30 8.22 11.72
C VAL A 317 -5.34 7.66 10.28
N ASP A 318 -5.92 8.40 9.34
CA ASP A 318 -5.97 8.02 7.92
C ASP A 318 -4.66 8.37 7.21
N LEU A 319 -4.02 7.36 6.62
CA LEU A 319 -2.77 7.53 5.88
C LEU A 319 -2.92 8.51 4.71
N GLY A 320 -4.02 8.45 3.98
CA GLY A 320 -4.28 9.33 2.84
C GLY A 320 -4.45 10.80 3.26
N ALA A 321 -4.98 11.07 4.46
CA ALA A 321 -5.07 12.40 5.01
C ALA A 321 -3.69 12.98 5.30
N TRP A 322 -2.82 12.20 5.94
CA TRP A 322 -1.44 12.62 6.21
C TRP A 322 -0.62 12.84 4.95
N LEU A 323 -0.71 11.93 3.98
CA LEU A 323 -0.03 12.09 2.68
C LEU A 323 -0.50 13.35 1.96
N SER A 324 -1.81 13.63 1.95
CA SER A 324 -2.37 14.83 1.32
C SER A 324 -1.91 16.12 2.00
N ALA A 325 -1.93 16.16 3.34
CA ALA A 325 -1.49 17.33 4.11
C ALA A 325 0.02 17.56 3.97
N ALA A 326 0.82 16.51 4.09
CA ALA A 326 2.27 16.56 3.94
C ALA A 326 2.69 17.01 2.53
N ALA A 327 2.09 16.41 1.48
CA ALA A 327 2.37 16.80 0.09
C ALA A 327 2.09 18.28 -0.17
N LEU A 328 0.93 18.76 0.27
CA LEU A 328 0.54 20.16 0.06
C LEU A 328 1.43 21.12 0.86
N TRP A 329 1.73 20.79 2.12
CA TRP A 329 2.63 21.58 2.94
C TRP A 329 4.06 21.62 2.37
N GLY A 330 4.61 20.47 1.97
CA GLY A 330 5.92 20.38 1.35
C GLY A 330 5.97 21.15 0.03
N ALA A 331 5.01 20.92 -0.86
CA ALA A 331 4.91 21.61 -2.15
C ALA A 331 4.89 23.13 -1.97
N THR A 332 4.05 23.65 -1.08
CA THR A 332 3.93 25.10 -0.87
C THR A 332 5.13 25.71 -0.16
N THR A 333 5.79 24.98 0.74
CA THR A 333 6.96 25.44 1.48
C THR A 333 8.17 25.56 0.57
N PHE A 334 8.45 24.51 -0.20
CA PHE A 334 9.60 24.49 -1.12
C PHE A 334 9.38 25.39 -2.34
N SER A 335 8.19 25.45 -2.91
CA SER A 335 7.86 26.38 -3.99
C SER A 335 8.08 27.83 -3.59
N ARG A 336 7.62 28.26 -2.40
CA ARG A 336 7.89 29.61 -1.89
C ARG A 336 9.37 29.89 -1.65
N TRP A 337 10.12 28.87 -1.32
CA TRP A 337 11.55 29.00 -1.13
C TRP A 337 12.28 29.13 -2.46
N THR A 338 11.95 28.32 -3.46
CA THR A 338 12.53 28.42 -4.81
C THR A 338 12.22 29.78 -5.46
N ASP A 339 10.99 30.29 -5.30
CA ASP A 339 10.61 31.64 -5.77
C ASP A 339 11.52 32.76 -5.19
N ARG A 340 11.89 32.62 -3.92
CA ARG A 340 12.71 33.63 -3.23
C ARG A 340 14.20 33.52 -3.55
N THR A 341 14.67 32.35 -3.92
CA THR A 341 16.11 32.05 -4.04
C THR A 341 16.60 31.88 -5.47
N LEU A 342 15.76 31.32 -6.33
CA LEU A 342 16.11 30.94 -7.71
C LEU A 342 15.39 31.82 -8.75
N GLY A 343 14.33 32.52 -8.35
CA GLY A 343 13.55 33.39 -9.21
C GLY A 343 12.11 32.99 -9.34
N GLU A 344 11.28 33.89 -9.91
CA GLU A 344 9.82 33.69 -10.03
C GLU A 344 9.38 32.88 -11.25
N GLU A 345 10.32 32.28 -11.96
CA GLU A 345 10.03 31.48 -13.15
C GLU A 345 9.20 30.22 -12.80
N ALA A 346 8.23 29.91 -13.64
CA ALA A 346 7.26 28.85 -13.37
C ALA A 346 7.90 27.47 -13.17
N TRP A 347 8.98 27.17 -13.86
CA TRP A 347 9.68 25.89 -13.75
C TRP A 347 10.37 25.69 -12.40
N TRP A 348 10.95 26.76 -11.79
CA TRP A 348 11.50 26.68 -10.43
C TRP A 348 10.41 26.40 -9.39
N ARG A 349 9.23 26.99 -9.54
CA ARG A 349 8.07 26.69 -8.68
C ARG A 349 7.64 25.26 -8.81
N THR A 350 7.57 24.75 -10.04
CA THR A 350 7.17 23.36 -10.31
C THR A 350 8.18 22.40 -9.70
N LEU A 351 9.49 22.65 -9.87
CA LEU A 351 10.55 21.84 -9.27
C LEU A 351 10.45 21.87 -7.75
N GLY A 352 10.40 23.04 -7.13
CA GLY A 352 10.27 23.18 -5.69
C GLY A 352 9.03 22.50 -5.15
N SER A 353 7.90 22.63 -5.85
CA SER A 353 6.64 21.94 -5.49
C SER A 353 6.79 20.42 -5.54
N SER A 354 7.38 19.87 -6.59
CA SER A 354 7.56 18.42 -6.77
C SER A 354 8.55 17.84 -5.74
N VAL A 355 9.71 18.50 -5.57
CA VAL A 355 10.70 18.12 -4.54
C VAL A 355 10.07 18.16 -3.14
N GLY A 356 9.41 19.27 -2.80
CA GLY A 356 8.81 19.45 -1.48
C GLY A 356 7.70 18.44 -1.17
N ALA A 357 6.85 18.14 -2.14
CA ALA A 357 5.81 17.13 -1.99
C ALA A 357 6.43 15.73 -1.75
N THR A 358 7.42 15.35 -2.56
CA THR A 358 8.10 14.05 -2.43
C THR A 358 8.82 13.94 -1.09
N LEU A 359 9.62 14.93 -0.69
CA LEU A 359 10.37 14.90 0.57
C LEU A 359 9.47 14.87 1.81
N ALA A 360 8.35 15.60 1.78
CA ALA A 360 7.43 15.62 2.91
C ALA A 360 6.62 14.31 3.03
N THR A 361 6.38 13.61 1.94
CA THR A 361 5.65 12.32 1.95
C THR A 361 6.55 11.10 2.10
N ALA A 362 7.82 11.20 1.71
CA ALA A 362 8.76 10.08 1.69
C ALA A 362 8.90 9.34 3.04
N PRO A 363 9.01 10.01 4.21
CA PRO A 363 9.08 9.31 5.49
C PRO A 363 7.83 8.46 5.76
N ILE A 364 6.66 8.97 5.35
CA ILE A 364 5.38 8.29 5.55
C ILE A 364 5.28 7.09 4.60
N THR A 365 5.59 7.27 3.31
CA THR A 365 5.51 6.20 2.32
C THR A 365 6.55 5.11 2.56
N ALA A 366 7.77 5.47 2.96
CA ALA A 366 8.80 4.49 3.35
C ALA A 366 8.36 3.64 4.54
N ALA A 367 7.83 4.26 5.60
CA ALA A 367 7.38 3.54 6.79
C ALA A 367 6.16 2.64 6.56
N THR A 368 5.26 3.01 5.65
CA THR A 368 3.93 2.38 5.54
C THR A 368 3.71 1.59 4.27
N LEU A 369 4.29 2.03 3.16
CA LEU A 369 4.16 1.40 1.84
C LEU A 369 5.45 0.69 1.39
N GLY A 370 6.58 0.95 2.07
CA GLY A 370 7.87 0.40 1.70
C GLY A 370 8.37 0.87 0.34
N ALA A 371 7.90 2.03 -0.17
CA ALA A 371 8.28 2.51 -1.48
C ALA A 371 8.34 4.04 -1.53
N VAL A 372 9.38 4.57 -2.20
CA VAL A 372 9.54 5.99 -2.51
C VAL A 372 9.99 6.15 -3.96
N ALA A 373 9.21 6.82 -4.79
CA ALA A 373 9.52 7.04 -6.20
C ALA A 373 10.14 8.44 -6.41
N VAL A 374 11.46 8.49 -6.42
CA VAL A 374 12.23 9.75 -6.57
C VAL A 374 12.14 10.29 -7.99
N ILE A 375 12.06 9.40 -8.98
CA ILE A 375 11.94 9.77 -10.39
C ILE A 375 10.70 10.63 -10.67
N GLY A 376 9.65 10.48 -9.86
CA GLY A 376 8.43 11.28 -9.95
C GLY A 376 8.68 12.79 -9.85
N ILE A 377 9.77 13.24 -9.20
CA ILE A 377 10.16 14.64 -9.13
C ILE A 377 10.36 15.21 -10.55
N VAL A 378 11.05 14.49 -11.40
CA VAL A 378 11.34 14.90 -12.79
C VAL A 378 10.13 14.68 -13.68
N LEU A 379 9.48 13.51 -13.54
CA LEU A 379 8.35 13.14 -14.40
C LEU A 379 7.16 14.08 -14.25
N ASN A 380 6.95 14.66 -13.06
CA ASN A 380 5.87 15.61 -12.79
C ASN A 380 5.93 16.87 -13.68
N PHE A 381 7.09 17.25 -14.21
CA PHE A 381 7.21 18.36 -15.16
C PHE A 381 6.39 18.13 -16.45
N LEU A 382 6.34 16.88 -16.90
CA LEU A 382 5.58 16.50 -18.09
C LEU A 382 4.19 15.94 -17.71
N ALA A 383 4.09 15.16 -16.65
CA ALA A 383 2.87 14.51 -16.25
C ALA A 383 1.78 15.49 -15.80
N ILE A 384 2.14 16.54 -15.03
CA ILE A 384 1.18 17.54 -14.55
C ILE A 384 0.53 18.33 -15.70
N PRO A 385 1.28 18.90 -16.68
CA PRO A 385 0.69 19.54 -17.84
C PRO A 385 -0.18 18.60 -18.69
N LEU A 386 0.29 17.37 -18.95
CA LEU A 386 -0.50 16.37 -19.68
C LEU A 386 -1.81 16.05 -18.98
N ALA A 387 -1.78 15.81 -17.68
CA ALA A 387 -2.98 15.55 -16.90
C ALA A 387 -3.90 16.78 -16.82
N ALA A 388 -3.35 18.01 -16.79
CA ALA A 388 -4.12 19.24 -16.78
C ALA A 388 -4.88 19.47 -18.09
N VAL A 389 -4.46 18.86 -19.20
CA VAL A 389 -5.17 18.84 -20.48
C VAL A 389 -6.10 17.62 -20.56
N ALA A 390 -5.62 16.44 -20.17
CA ALA A 390 -6.34 15.19 -20.28
C ALA A 390 -7.65 15.22 -19.46
N VAL A 391 -7.58 15.61 -18.17
CA VAL A 391 -8.73 15.55 -17.26
C VAL A 391 -9.92 16.41 -17.74
N PRO A 392 -9.77 17.70 -18.06
CA PRO A 392 -10.89 18.51 -18.57
C PRO A 392 -11.31 18.09 -19.98
N GLY A 393 -10.38 17.65 -20.84
CA GLY A 393 -10.69 17.14 -22.18
C GLY A 393 -11.55 15.89 -22.14
N VAL A 394 -11.21 14.92 -21.26
CA VAL A 394 -12.02 13.73 -21.01
C VAL A 394 -13.40 14.12 -20.47
N LEU A 395 -13.46 14.97 -19.45
CA LEU A 395 -14.74 15.38 -18.87
C LEU A 395 -15.62 16.06 -19.91
N ALA A 396 -15.06 16.97 -20.72
CA ALA A 396 -15.79 17.68 -21.79
C ALA A 396 -16.26 16.70 -22.87
N SER A 397 -15.42 15.76 -23.33
CA SER A 397 -15.82 14.76 -24.33
C SER A 397 -16.99 13.89 -23.85
N LEU A 398 -16.93 13.41 -22.59
CA LEU A 398 -18.01 12.59 -22.02
C LEU A 398 -19.32 13.36 -21.87
N LEU A 399 -19.27 14.63 -21.46
CA LEU A 399 -20.46 15.48 -21.30
C LEU A 399 -21.06 15.90 -22.64
N LEU A 400 -20.22 16.11 -23.67
CA LEU A 400 -20.68 16.52 -25.01
C LEU A 400 -21.09 15.35 -25.88
N PHE A 401 -20.72 14.12 -25.56
CA PHE A 401 -21.02 12.94 -26.38
C PHE A 401 -22.52 12.78 -26.73
N PRO A 402 -23.47 12.95 -25.78
CA PRO A 402 -24.89 12.85 -26.08
C PRO A 402 -25.41 13.97 -26.99
N LEU A 403 -24.73 15.12 -27.03
CA LEU A 403 -25.14 16.32 -27.76
C LEU A 403 -24.51 16.39 -29.17
N SER A 404 -23.23 16.05 -29.27
CA SER A 404 -22.45 16.11 -30.51
C SER A 404 -21.33 15.06 -30.51
N PRO A 405 -21.59 13.84 -31.01
CA PRO A 405 -20.59 12.77 -31.05
C PRO A 405 -19.30 13.14 -31.80
N GLY A 406 -19.40 13.96 -32.87
CA GLY A 406 -18.25 14.39 -33.66
C GLY A 406 -17.31 15.31 -32.87
N VAL A 407 -17.85 16.33 -32.17
CA VAL A 407 -17.07 17.23 -31.32
C VAL A 407 -16.47 16.42 -30.13
N ALA A 408 -17.26 15.53 -29.52
CA ALA A 408 -16.81 14.68 -28.46
C ALA A 408 -15.66 13.75 -28.90
N GLY A 409 -15.76 13.20 -30.11
CA GLY A 409 -14.71 12.37 -30.70
C GLY A 409 -13.40 13.14 -30.92
N SER A 410 -13.47 14.38 -31.42
CA SER A 410 -12.29 15.24 -31.59
C SER A 410 -11.60 15.55 -30.25
N LEU A 411 -12.40 15.88 -29.23
CA LEU A 411 -11.88 16.12 -27.87
C LEU A 411 -11.29 14.82 -27.25
N ALA A 412 -11.95 13.67 -27.49
CA ALA A 412 -11.46 12.38 -27.05
C ALA A 412 -10.15 11.99 -27.72
N GLY A 413 -9.94 12.31 -29.00
CA GLY A 413 -8.68 12.10 -29.70
C GLY A 413 -7.52 12.87 -29.03
N GLY A 414 -7.71 14.15 -28.76
CA GLY A 414 -6.68 14.98 -28.09
C GLY A 414 -6.40 14.56 -26.65
N SER A 415 -7.45 14.33 -25.85
CA SER A 415 -7.28 13.86 -24.47
C SER A 415 -6.77 12.41 -24.40
N GLY A 416 -7.16 11.55 -25.35
CA GLY A 416 -6.65 10.18 -25.50
C GLY A 416 -5.15 10.15 -25.81
N LEU A 417 -4.65 11.07 -26.65
CA LEU A 417 -3.22 11.24 -26.88
C LEU A 417 -2.50 11.63 -25.59
N ALA A 418 -3.03 12.59 -24.82
CA ALA A 418 -2.43 12.99 -23.55
C ALA A 418 -2.39 11.84 -22.53
N LEU A 419 -3.44 10.99 -22.47
CA LEU A 419 -3.47 9.77 -21.66
C LEU A 419 -2.41 8.77 -22.11
N HIS A 420 -2.26 8.55 -23.41
CA HIS A 420 -1.23 7.69 -23.99
C HIS A 420 0.19 8.15 -23.62
N LEU A 421 0.45 9.44 -23.72
CA LEU A 421 1.72 10.01 -23.32
C LEU A 421 1.99 9.85 -21.81
N LEU A 422 0.96 9.91 -20.97
CA LEU A 422 1.07 9.61 -19.54
C LEU A 422 1.42 8.13 -19.28
N GLU A 423 0.84 7.20 -20.03
CA GLU A 423 1.18 5.76 -19.97
C GLU A 423 2.63 5.51 -20.36
N LEU A 424 3.08 6.11 -21.47
CA LEU A 424 4.47 6.03 -21.93
C LEU A 424 5.43 6.61 -20.88
N LEU A 425 5.09 7.76 -20.30
CA LEU A 425 5.88 8.42 -19.28
C LEU A 425 5.99 7.57 -18.02
N ALA A 426 4.89 6.94 -17.59
CA ALA A 426 4.88 6.03 -16.44
C ALA A 426 5.73 4.77 -16.72
N THR A 427 5.62 4.21 -17.91
CA THR A 427 6.40 3.03 -18.33
C THR A 427 7.89 3.35 -18.41
N ALA A 428 8.27 4.46 -19.04
CA ALA A 428 9.65 4.91 -19.09
C ALA A 428 10.22 5.22 -17.70
N GLY A 429 9.44 5.87 -16.84
CA GLY A 429 9.84 6.17 -15.47
C GLY A 429 10.02 4.94 -14.58
N ALA A 430 9.17 3.94 -14.74
CA ALA A 430 9.29 2.67 -14.04
C ALA A 430 10.55 1.87 -14.44
N ALA A 431 11.00 2.04 -15.67
CA ALA A 431 12.20 1.38 -16.19
C ALA A 431 13.52 2.06 -15.78
N VAL A 432 13.50 3.26 -15.17
CA VAL A 432 14.71 3.96 -14.73
C VAL A 432 15.34 3.25 -13.53
N PRO A 433 16.58 2.73 -13.64
CA PRO A 433 17.26 2.11 -12.51
C PRO A 433 17.46 3.12 -11.38
N GLY A 434 17.13 2.75 -10.14
CA GLY A 434 17.20 3.64 -8.97
C GLY A 434 16.14 4.76 -8.95
N GLY A 435 15.24 4.81 -9.93
CA GLY A 435 14.14 5.80 -9.97
C GLY A 435 13.11 5.63 -8.86
N HIS A 436 13.04 4.45 -8.27
CA HIS A 436 12.22 4.13 -7.10
C HIS A 436 13.00 3.25 -6.13
N VAL A 437 12.78 3.49 -4.84
CA VAL A 437 13.38 2.74 -3.74
C VAL A 437 12.29 1.86 -3.14
N ILE A 438 12.53 0.56 -3.04
CA ILE A 438 11.64 -0.40 -2.39
C ILE A 438 12.37 -0.98 -1.18
N GLU A 439 11.75 -0.89 -0.01
CA GLU A 439 12.27 -1.40 1.25
C GLU A 439 11.15 -2.06 2.06
N PRO A 440 11.47 -2.86 3.07
CA PRO A 440 10.44 -3.31 4.02
C PRO A 440 9.71 -2.12 4.64
N ALA A 441 8.38 -2.19 4.71
CA ALA A 441 7.53 -1.15 5.29
C ALA A 441 7.70 -1.13 6.82
N GLU A 442 8.76 -0.50 7.29
CA GLU A 442 9.13 -0.39 8.71
C GLU A 442 9.41 1.06 9.10
N ILE A 443 9.22 1.40 10.37
CA ILE A 443 9.50 2.76 10.88
C ILE A 443 10.96 3.17 10.65
N ARG A 444 11.91 2.22 10.73
CA ARG A 444 13.33 2.50 10.50
C ARG A 444 13.61 2.97 9.06
N SER A 445 12.85 2.51 8.07
CA SER A 445 12.96 2.96 6.67
C SER A 445 12.57 4.44 6.48
N ALA A 446 11.81 5.02 7.41
CA ALA A 446 11.48 6.44 7.41
C ALA A 446 12.64 7.34 7.88
N VAL A 447 13.57 6.82 8.70
CA VAL A 447 14.57 7.63 9.41
C VAL A 447 15.44 8.46 8.47
N PRO A 448 16.05 7.92 7.42
CA PRO A 448 16.88 8.70 6.52
C PRO A 448 16.09 9.79 5.77
N TRP A 449 14.85 9.48 5.35
CA TRP A 449 13.97 10.46 4.69
C TRP A 449 13.58 11.59 5.64
N LEU A 450 13.31 11.26 6.90
CA LEU A 450 13.02 12.25 7.93
C LEU A 450 14.23 13.15 8.21
N LEU A 451 15.44 12.57 8.32
CA LEU A 451 16.67 13.31 8.47
C LEU A 451 16.91 14.25 7.27
N GLY A 452 16.76 13.75 6.04
CA GLY A 452 16.88 14.57 4.84
C GLY A 452 15.86 15.72 4.79
N LEU A 453 14.61 15.47 5.18
CA LEU A 453 13.60 16.51 5.28
C LEU A 453 13.98 17.55 6.34
N VAL A 454 14.41 17.15 7.54
CA VAL A 454 14.83 18.06 8.62
C VAL A 454 16.03 18.90 8.20
N VAL A 455 17.05 18.31 7.59
CA VAL A 455 18.22 19.04 7.06
C VAL A 455 17.79 20.04 5.99
N SER A 456 16.94 19.62 5.03
CA SER A 456 16.43 20.52 3.99
C SER A 456 15.67 21.73 4.57
N LEU A 457 14.81 21.48 5.56
CA LEU A 457 14.07 22.54 6.25
C LEU A 457 14.99 23.46 7.08
N TRP A 458 16.01 22.89 7.71
CA TRP A 458 17.02 23.67 8.42
C TRP A 458 17.81 24.58 7.46
N CYS A 459 18.25 24.06 6.30
CA CYS A 459 18.90 24.84 5.24
C CYS A 459 17.99 25.98 4.75
N ILE A 460 16.71 25.67 4.46
CA ILE A 460 15.71 26.67 4.07
C ILE A 460 15.57 27.77 5.16
N GLY A 461 15.50 27.37 6.41
CA GLY A 461 15.35 28.29 7.54
C GLY A 461 16.56 29.21 7.76
N LYS A 462 17.75 28.71 7.49
CA LYS A 462 19.02 29.45 7.67
C LYS A 462 19.54 30.16 6.40
N TRP A 463 18.88 29.97 5.27
CA TRP A 463 19.36 30.45 3.97
C TRP A 463 19.79 31.90 3.93
N ASN A 464 19.00 32.78 4.54
CA ASN A 464 19.28 34.21 4.58
C ASN A 464 20.42 34.62 5.53
N THR A 465 20.87 33.72 6.42
CA THR A 465 21.96 33.95 7.38
C THR A 465 23.28 33.34 6.90
N LEU A 466 23.26 32.54 5.84
CA LEU A 466 24.45 31.93 5.25
C LEU A 466 25.12 32.95 4.29
N GLY A 467 26.43 33.08 4.35
CA GLY A 467 27.22 33.86 3.40
C GLY A 467 27.11 33.32 1.96
N GLU A 468 27.41 34.11 0.95
CA GLU A 468 27.24 33.73 -0.46
C GLU A 468 28.00 32.45 -0.85
N ALA A 469 29.23 32.29 -0.36
CA ALA A 469 30.03 31.08 -0.59
C ALA A 469 29.34 29.84 0.01
N LEU A 470 28.81 29.94 1.25
CA LEU A 470 28.12 28.84 1.93
C LEU A 470 26.78 28.53 1.27
N ARG A 471 26.10 29.50 0.66
CA ARG A 471 24.89 29.29 -0.14
C ARG A 471 25.13 28.47 -1.39
N ARG A 472 26.23 28.77 -2.12
CA ARG A 472 26.64 28.00 -3.31
C ARG A 472 27.00 26.55 -2.94
N TRP A 473 27.77 26.34 -1.88
CA TRP A 473 28.17 25.01 -1.42
C TRP A 473 27.07 24.29 -0.65
N GLY A 474 26.15 25.02 -0.01
CA GLY A 474 25.01 24.43 0.71
C GLY A 474 24.09 23.61 -0.22
N TRP A 475 23.86 24.07 -1.45
CA TRP A 475 23.13 23.29 -2.46
C TRP A 475 23.89 22.02 -2.84
N ALA A 476 25.17 22.13 -3.11
CA ALA A 476 26.02 20.99 -3.41
C ALA A 476 26.01 19.99 -2.25
N ALA A 477 26.09 20.46 -1.00
CA ALA A 477 26.04 19.60 0.18
C ALA A 477 24.68 18.90 0.34
N VAL A 478 23.56 19.58 0.11
CA VAL A 478 22.21 18.97 0.14
C VAL A 478 22.04 17.94 -0.99
N ILE A 479 22.51 18.27 -2.20
CA ILE A 479 22.47 17.33 -3.33
C ILE A 479 23.37 16.12 -3.06
N VAL A 480 24.61 16.34 -2.59
CA VAL A 480 25.53 15.26 -2.25
C VAL A 480 24.96 14.39 -1.12
N LEU A 481 24.36 14.99 -0.10
CA LEU A 481 23.69 14.25 0.97
C LEU A 481 22.57 13.36 0.41
N TRP A 482 21.70 13.91 -0.43
CA TRP A 482 20.62 13.15 -1.04
C TRP A 482 21.12 12.07 -1.99
N VAL A 483 22.12 12.39 -2.83
CA VAL A 483 22.76 11.41 -3.72
C VAL A 483 23.44 10.31 -2.89
N SER A 484 24.13 10.66 -1.81
CA SER A 484 24.77 9.68 -0.92
C SER A 484 23.75 8.82 -0.18
N LEU A 485 22.64 9.40 0.29
CA LEU A 485 21.55 8.66 0.88
C LEU A 485 20.90 7.70 -0.13
N LEU A 486 20.63 8.16 -1.34
CA LEU A 486 20.11 7.34 -2.43
C LEU A 486 21.11 6.26 -2.86
N TRP A 487 22.41 6.59 -2.88
CA TRP A 487 23.47 5.62 -3.21
C TRP A 487 23.64 4.56 -2.12
N SER A 488 23.57 4.94 -0.85
CA SER A 488 23.62 3.98 0.27
C SER A 488 22.42 3.03 0.31
N TRP A 489 21.34 3.43 -0.38
CA TRP A 489 20.11 2.65 -0.55
C TRP A 489 19.97 2.01 -1.93
N SER A 490 20.87 2.27 -2.87
CA SER A 490 20.92 1.39 -4.03
C SER A 490 21.09 -0.05 -3.50
N PRO A 491 20.40 -1.05 -4.07
CA PRO A 491 20.56 -2.42 -3.65
C PRO A 491 22.06 -2.68 -3.65
N GLN A 492 22.63 -2.74 -2.46
CA GLN A 492 23.99 -3.25 -2.35
C GLN A 492 23.81 -4.63 -2.95
N THR A 493 24.42 -4.84 -4.12
CA THR A 493 24.71 -6.18 -4.58
C THR A 493 25.37 -6.82 -3.37
N ALA A 494 24.54 -7.54 -2.59
CA ALA A 494 24.97 -8.08 -1.32
C ALA A 494 26.27 -8.76 -1.64
N ASN A 495 27.34 -8.33 -0.95
CA ASN A 495 28.66 -8.88 -1.15
C ASN A 495 28.49 -10.35 -1.45
N SER A 496 28.98 -10.78 -2.59
CA SER A 496 28.98 -12.15 -3.06
C SER A 496 29.75 -12.98 -2.02
N GLY A 497 29.11 -13.21 -0.87
CA GLY A 497 29.52 -14.22 0.06
C GLY A 497 29.56 -15.52 -0.73
N SER A 498 30.68 -16.20 -0.72
CA SER A 498 30.98 -17.40 -1.49
C SER A 498 30.14 -18.62 -1.07
N GLY A 499 28.89 -18.43 -0.59
CA GLY A 499 28.06 -19.49 -0.04
C GLY A 499 26.58 -19.42 -0.44
N LEU A 500 25.85 -20.45 -0.06
CA LEU A 500 24.40 -20.53 -0.20
C LEU A 500 23.73 -19.78 0.95
N THR A 501 22.70 -19.00 0.63
CA THR A 501 21.87 -18.30 1.63
C THR A 501 20.41 -18.67 1.44
N LEU A 502 19.73 -19.03 2.53
CA LEU A 502 18.30 -19.34 2.56
C LEU A 502 17.60 -18.34 3.49
N HIS A 503 16.51 -17.76 3.03
CA HIS A 503 15.67 -16.85 3.80
C HIS A 503 14.27 -17.45 3.95
N PHE A 504 13.84 -17.69 5.18
CA PHE A 504 12.48 -18.06 5.52
C PHE A 504 11.76 -16.80 5.96
N LEU A 505 10.87 -16.30 5.12
CA LEU A 505 10.24 -14.99 5.31
C LEU A 505 9.01 -15.10 6.21
N ASP A 506 8.78 -14.08 7.04
CA ASP A 506 7.55 -13.98 7.84
C ASP A 506 6.39 -13.53 6.92
N VAL A 507 5.82 -14.49 6.21
CA VAL A 507 4.66 -14.31 5.31
C VAL A 507 3.33 -14.39 6.06
N GLY A 508 3.35 -14.54 7.39
CA GLY A 508 2.21 -14.87 8.22
C GLY A 508 1.97 -16.38 8.25
N GLN A 509 0.69 -16.83 8.28
CA GLN A 509 0.36 -18.25 8.23
C GLN A 509 0.54 -18.76 6.80
N GLY A 510 1.58 -19.54 6.56
CA GLY A 510 1.96 -20.06 5.24
C GLY A 510 3.47 -20.17 5.06
N ASP A 511 3.90 -20.63 3.90
CA ASP A 511 5.30 -20.79 3.54
C ASP A 511 5.76 -19.75 2.51
N GLY A 512 6.95 -19.24 2.70
CA GLY A 512 7.62 -18.39 1.73
C GLY A 512 9.11 -18.38 2.02
N ALA A 513 9.90 -18.94 1.10
CA ALA A 513 11.33 -18.96 1.21
C ALA A 513 12.01 -18.45 -0.07
N ALA A 514 13.16 -17.78 0.10
CA ALA A 514 13.99 -17.32 -0.99
C ALA A 514 15.42 -17.80 -0.79
N LEU A 515 16.01 -18.41 -1.80
CA LEU A 515 17.36 -18.93 -1.78
C LEU A 515 18.23 -18.14 -2.74
N ARG A 516 19.41 -17.76 -2.29
CA ARG A 516 20.44 -17.14 -3.12
C ARG A 516 21.60 -18.13 -3.29
N THR A 517 21.87 -18.49 -4.54
CA THR A 517 23.02 -19.36 -4.86
C THR A 517 24.36 -18.61 -4.71
N PRO A 518 25.49 -19.32 -4.63
CA PRO A 518 26.81 -18.70 -4.58
C PRO A 518 27.12 -17.74 -5.74
N ALA A 519 26.57 -17.99 -6.94
CA ALA A 519 26.71 -17.09 -8.09
C ALA A 519 25.67 -15.96 -8.13
N GLY A 520 24.83 -15.83 -7.08
CA GLY A 520 23.88 -14.73 -6.94
C GLY A 520 22.54 -14.95 -7.64
N ARG A 521 22.25 -16.14 -8.19
CA ARG A 521 20.92 -16.47 -8.75
C ARG A 521 19.92 -16.76 -7.64
N TRP A 522 18.65 -16.46 -7.87
CA TRP A 522 17.60 -16.58 -6.87
C TRP A 522 16.60 -17.69 -7.24
N VAL A 523 16.18 -18.42 -6.20
CA VAL A 523 15.14 -19.43 -6.23
C VAL A 523 14.11 -19.06 -5.19
N VAL A 524 12.83 -19.16 -5.53
CA VAL A 524 11.70 -18.96 -4.60
C VAL A 524 11.03 -20.31 -4.36
N ILE A 525 10.75 -20.66 -3.12
CA ILE A 525 9.96 -21.83 -2.72
C ILE A 525 8.75 -21.34 -1.95
N ASP A 526 7.58 -21.44 -2.54
CA ASP A 526 6.32 -20.88 -2.07
C ASP A 526 6.37 -19.35 -1.86
N ALA A 527 5.23 -18.70 -1.79
CA ALA A 527 5.20 -17.24 -1.66
C ALA A 527 4.14 -16.74 -0.65
N GLY A 528 3.67 -17.63 0.20
CA GLY A 528 2.74 -17.29 1.29
C GLY A 528 1.30 -17.07 0.86
N PRO A 529 0.45 -16.68 1.82
CA PRO A 529 -0.97 -16.62 1.61
C PRO A 529 -1.42 -15.45 0.74
N ARG A 530 -2.47 -15.71 -0.04
CA ARG A 530 -3.28 -14.69 -0.69
C ARG A 530 -4.73 -14.84 -0.25
N GLY A 531 -5.21 -13.82 0.43
CA GLY A 531 -6.61 -13.74 0.87
C GLY A 531 -7.31 -12.53 0.29
N VAL A 532 -8.55 -12.32 0.72
CA VAL A 532 -9.39 -11.21 0.24
C VAL A 532 -8.76 -9.83 0.48
N ASN A 533 -8.05 -9.68 1.60
CA ASN A 533 -7.49 -8.40 2.06
C ASN A 533 -5.96 -8.40 2.18
N SER A 534 -5.31 -9.50 1.84
CA SER A 534 -3.87 -9.65 2.00
C SER A 534 -3.27 -10.51 0.90
N ASP A 535 -2.05 -10.17 0.51
CA ASP A 535 -1.23 -10.92 -0.43
C ASP A 535 0.21 -10.86 0.09
N ALA A 536 0.71 -11.98 0.56
CA ALA A 536 2.04 -12.07 1.15
C ALA A 536 3.13 -11.98 0.08
N GLY A 537 2.90 -12.52 -1.11
CA GLY A 537 3.79 -12.37 -2.25
C GLY A 537 4.08 -10.90 -2.51
N ARG A 538 3.04 -10.08 -2.62
CA ARG A 538 3.16 -8.65 -2.89
C ARG A 538 3.71 -7.84 -1.71
N ARG A 539 3.35 -8.19 -0.47
CA ARG A 539 3.67 -7.38 0.73
C ARG A 539 4.98 -7.76 1.41
N VAL A 540 5.44 -8.99 1.23
CA VAL A 540 6.62 -9.55 1.91
C VAL A 540 7.67 -10.01 0.90
N MET A 541 7.31 -10.94 0.00
CA MET A 541 8.26 -11.55 -0.93
C MET A 541 8.82 -10.53 -1.93
N VAL A 542 7.94 -9.78 -2.62
CA VAL A 542 8.35 -8.80 -3.63
C VAL A 542 9.23 -7.70 -3.04
N PRO A 543 8.89 -7.03 -1.92
CA PRO A 543 9.77 -6.03 -1.30
C PRO A 543 11.09 -6.62 -0.84
N PHE A 544 11.10 -7.84 -0.29
CA PHE A 544 12.32 -8.51 0.11
C PHE A 544 13.25 -8.76 -1.09
N LEU A 545 12.74 -9.43 -2.13
CA LEU A 545 13.52 -9.75 -3.33
C LEU A 545 14.01 -8.48 -4.04
N ALA A 546 13.19 -7.45 -4.12
CA ALA A 546 13.57 -6.16 -4.69
C ALA A 546 14.69 -5.49 -3.87
N SER A 547 14.63 -5.55 -2.53
CA SER A 547 15.69 -5.02 -1.65
C SER A 547 17.02 -5.77 -1.81
N GLN A 548 16.96 -7.03 -2.25
CA GLN A 548 18.15 -7.82 -2.60
C GLN A 548 18.66 -7.59 -4.03
N GLY A 549 18.03 -6.69 -4.79
CA GLY A 549 18.40 -6.37 -6.18
C GLY A 549 18.03 -7.45 -7.21
N VAL A 550 17.10 -8.33 -6.88
CA VAL A 550 16.63 -9.38 -7.78
C VAL A 550 15.98 -8.76 -9.03
N GLN A 551 16.38 -9.22 -10.20
CA GLN A 551 15.78 -8.83 -11.48
C GLN A 551 15.01 -10.01 -12.10
N GLN A 552 15.52 -11.22 -11.91
CA GLN A 552 14.98 -12.44 -12.49
C GLN A 552 15.13 -13.60 -11.52
N LEU A 553 14.14 -14.50 -11.49
CA LEU A 553 14.18 -15.76 -10.74
C LEU A 553 14.65 -16.90 -11.63
N ALA A 554 15.62 -17.67 -11.15
CA ALA A 554 16.11 -18.83 -11.89
C ALA A 554 15.12 -19.99 -11.81
N LEU A 555 14.43 -20.11 -10.67
CA LEU A 555 13.48 -21.19 -10.41
C LEU A 555 12.43 -20.69 -9.39
N VAL A 556 11.17 -21.04 -9.64
CA VAL A 556 10.08 -20.95 -8.66
C VAL A 556 9.59 -22.35 -8.38
N VAL A 557 9.49 -22.71 -7.12
CA VAL A 557 9.00 -24.00 -6.65
C VAL A 557 7.67 -23.76 -5.95
N VAL A 558 6.64 -24.47 -6.35
CA VAL A 558 5.36 -24.52 -5.65
C VAL A 558 5.25 -25.88 -4.98
N SER A 559 5.16 -25.89 -3.64
CA SER A 559 5.07 -27.15 -2.91
C SER A 559 3.74 -27.85 -3.15
N HIS A 560 2.64 -27.11 -3.11
CA HIS A 560 1.29 -27.61 -3.40
C HIS A 560 0.29 -26.46 -3.61
N ALA A 561 -0.94 -26.76 -4.07
CA ALA A 561 -1.90 -25.76 -4.54
C ALA A 561 -2.72 -25.04 -3.45
N HIS A 562 -2.37 -25.13 -2.18
CA HIS A 562 -3.07 -24.36 -1.14
C HIS A 562 -2.73 -22.87 -1.18
N ALA A 563 -3.71 -22.05 -0.79
CA ALA A 563 -3.62 -20.60 -0.86
C ALA A 563 -2.52 -20.00 0.02
N ASP A 564 -2.07 -20.67 1.07
CA ASP A 564 -1.00 -20.25 1.99
C ASP A 564 0.41 -20.62 1.50
N HIS A 565 0.50 -21.26 0.33
CA HIS A 565 1.73 -21.58 -0.41
C HIS A 565 1.76 -20.92 -1.78
N LEU A 566 0.78 -21.27 -2.64
CA LEU A 566 0.64 -20.78 -4.00
C LEU A 566 0.16 -19.33 -4.07
N GLY A 567 -0.56 -18.85 -3.05
CA GLY A 567 -1.33 -17.62 -3.15
C GLY A 567 -0.55 -16.38 -3.58
N GLY A 568 0.66 -16.22 -3.06
CA GLY A 568 1.53 -15.08 -3.38
C GLY A 568 2.37 -15.23 -4.64
N VAL A 569 2.43 -16.43 -5.24
CA VAL A 569 3.33 -16.74 -6.36
C VAL A 569 3.06 -15.87 -7.58
N ALA A 570 1.79 -15.69 -7.94
CA ALA A 570 1.40 -14.79 -9.02
C ALA A 570 1.98 -13.38 -8.86
N SER A 571 1.89 -12.80 -7.68
CA SER A 571 2.43 -11.46 -7.42
C SER A 571 3.96 -11.39 -7.47
N VAL A 572 4.65 -12.49 -7.16
CA VAL A 572 6.10 -12.60 -7.31
C VAL A 572 6.47 -12.68 -8.79
N MET A 573 5.76 -13.48 -9.57
CA MET A 573 5.99 -13.66 -11.01
C MET A 573 5.61 -12.40 -11.82
N ASP A 574 4.54 -11.71 -11.45
CA ASP A 574 4.18 -10.40 -12.02
C ASP A 574 5.33 -9.35 -11.93
N ARG A 575 6.19 -9.51 -10.92
CA ARG A 575 7.26 -8.53 -10.66
C ARG A 575 8.63 -9.00 -11.14
N PHE A 576 8.89 -10.29 -11.12
CA PHE A 576 10.18 -10.88 -11.49
C PHE A 576 9.96 -12.00 -12.49
N ASP A 577 10.58 -11.87 -13.66
CA ASP A 577 10.53 -12.94 -14.67
C ASP A 577 11.07 -14.24 -14.09
N ALA A 578 10.30 -15.32 -14.14
CA ALA A 578 10.73 -16.64 -13.74
C ALA A 578 11.20 -17.44 -14.98
N ARG A 579 12.39 -18.03 -14.92
CA ARG A 579 12.89 -18.88 -16.02
C ARG A 579 12.21 -20.22 -16.07
N MET A 580 11.84 -20.76 -14.92
CA MET A 580 11.25 -22.09 -14.78
C MET A 580 10.40 -22.14 -13.52
N VAL A 581 9.29 -22.84 -13.61
CA VAL A 581 8.42 -23.19 -12.47
C VAL A 581 8.36 -24.71 -12.36
N ILE A 582 8.49 -25.23 -11.14
CA ILE A 582 8.26 -26.65 -10.85
C ILE A 582 7.19 -26.79 -9.76
N GLU A 583 6.35 -27.82 -9.91
CA GLU A 583 5.25 -28.10 -9.00
C GLU A 583 4.86 -29.60 -9.06
N PRO A 584 4.02 -30.11 -8.13
CA PRO A 584 3.72 -31.53 -8.08
C PRO A 584 2.69 -32.03 -9.11
N GLY A 585 2.00 -31.16 -9.86
CA GLY A 585 0.98 -31.56 -10.84
C GLY A 585 -0.28 -32.08 -10.18
N GLU A 586 -0.89 -31.27 -9.35
CA GLU A 586 -2.07 -31.65 -8.57
C GLU A 586 -3.34 -31.71 -9.43
N ARG A 587 -4.24 -32.66 -9.08
CA ARG A 587 -5.55 -32.80 -9.71
C ARG A 587 -6.63 -32.16 -8.83
N VAL A 588 -6.54 -30.83 -8.62
CA VAL A 588 -7.47 -30.11 -7.75
C VAL A 588 -8.34 -29.19 -8.58
N ALA A 589 -9.64 -29.23 -8.35
CA ALA A 589 -10.56 -28.27 -8.94
C ALA A 589 -10.58 -26.96 -8.11
N ASP A 590 -9.42 -26.28 -8.03
CA ASP A 590 -9.27 -25.01 -7.31
C ASP A 590 -9.10 -23.84 -8.27
N PRO A 591 -9.96 -22.80 -8.18
CA PRO A 591 -9.86 -21.63 -9.05
C PRO A 591 -8.52 -20.88 -8.95
N LEU A 592 -7.83 -20.91 -7.80
CA LEU A 592 -6.52 -20.30 -7.64
C LEU A 592 -5.47 -21.05 -8.45
N TYR A 593 -5.50 -22.39 -8.40
CA TYR A 593 -4.57 -23.21 -9.14
C TYR A 593 -4.78 -23.10 -10.66
N TYR A 594 -6.02 -23.10 -11.14
CA TYR A 594 -6.30 -22.86 -12.55
C TYR A 594 -5.85 -21.47 -13.03
N ALA A 595 -6.09 -20.43 -12.22
CA ALA A 595 -5.61 -19.09 -12.55
C ALA A 595 -4.08 -19.02 -12.63
N PHE A 596 -3.39 -19.76 -11.78
CA PHE A 596 -1.92 -19.88 -11.83
C PHE A 596 -1.45 -20.58 -13.11
N LEU A 597 -2.08 -21.69 -13.52
CA LEU A 597 -1.74 -22.38 -14.76
C LEU A 597 -2.01 -21.54 -16.01
N ASP A 598 -3.12 -20.81 -16.03
CA ASP A 598 -3.46 -19.86 -17.10
C ASP A 598 -2.42 -18.75 -17.22
N GLU A 599 -1.92 -18.25 -16.10
CA GLU A 599 -0.87 -17.23 -16.04
C GLU A 599 0.47 -17.76 -16.57
N LEU A 600 0.88 -18.97 -16.17
CA LEU A 600 2.07 -19.63 -16.72
C LEU A 600 2.01 -19.80 -18.24
N ALA A 601 0.83 -20.18 -18.75
CA ALA A 601 0.61 -20.36 -20.18
C ALA A 601 0.64 -19.02 -20.93
N ALA A 602 0.06 -17.96 -20.36
CA ALA A 602 0.01 -16.62 -20.94
C ALA A 602 1.41 -15.98 -21.05
N ASP A 603 2.24 -16.17 -20.02
CA ASP A 603 3.58 -15.59 -19.94
C ASP A 603 4.64 -16.46 -20.64
N GLY A 604 4.28 -17.65 -21.11
CA GLY A 604 5.19 -18.57 -21.77
C GLY A 604 6.32 -19.09 -20.87
N VAL A 605 6.09 -19.11 -19.56
CA VAL A 605 7.07 -19.60 -18.58
C VAL A 605 7.24 -21.10 -18.71
N ARG A 606 8.49 -21.56 -18.66
CA ARG A 606 8.76 -23.02 -18.63
C ARG A 606 8.19 -23.61 -17.34
N TRP A 607 7.28 -24.54 -17.48
CA TRP A 607 6.62 -25.23 -16.40
C TRP A 607 6.89 -26.73 -16.45
N HIS A 608 7.15 -27.34 -15.30
CA HIS A 608 7.47 -28.75 -15.18
C HIS A 608 6.83 -29.38 -13.95
N ILE A 609 6.19 -30.52 -14.18
CA ILE A 609 5.64 -31.38 -13.12
C ILE A 609 6.76 -32.26 -12.59
N ALA A 610 7.24 -31.95 -11.39
CA ALA A 610 8.40 -32.62 -10.81
C ALA A 610 8.01 -33.91 -10.08
N ARG A 611 8.88 -34.93 -10.18
CA ARG A 611 8.67 -36.23 -9.56
C ARG A 611 9.94 -36.69 -8.83
N ARG A 612 9.75 -37.56 -7.86
CA ARG A 612 10.86 -38.15 -7.10
C ARG A 612 11.97 -38.67 -8.00
N GLY A 613 13.20 -38.36 -7.61
CA GLY A 613 14.44 -38.76 -8.30
C GLY A 613 14.93 -37.71 -9.29
N GLU A 614 14.11 -36.76 -9.67
CA GLU A 614 14.58 -35.64 -10.50
C GLU A 614 15.54 -34.76 -9.71
N ARG A 615 16.58 -34.28 -10.39
CA ARG A 615 17.60 -33.43 -9.82
C ARG A 615 17.94 -32.28 -10.74
N PHE A 616 17.90 -31.08 -10.18
CA PHE A 616 18.31 -29.83 -10.83
C PHE A 616 19.58 -29.32 -10.15
N VAL A 617 20.50 -28.74 -10.90
CA VAL A 617 21.72 -28.14 -10.37
C VAL A 617 21.80 -26.68 -10.82
N LEU A 618 22.00 -25.78 -9.85
CA LEU A 618 22.12 -24.35 -10.09
C LEU A 618 23.31 -23.81 -9.29
N ASP A 619 24.38 -23.36 -9.97
CA ASP A 619 25.59 -22.81 -9.33
C ASP A 619 26.25 -23.71 -8.26
N GLY A 620 26.27 -25.00 -8.50
CA GLY A 620 26.79 -25.98 -7.55
C GLY A 620 25.82 -26.37 -6.43
N VAL A 621 24.63 -25.76 -6.39
CA VAL A 621 23.54 -26.16 -5.49
C VAL A 621 22.67 -27.21 -6.16
N GLY A 622 22.55 -28.37 -5.54
CA GLY A 622 21.68 -29.47 -5.99
C GLY A 622 20.27 -29.34 -5.40
N PHE A 623 19.27 -29.57 -6.21
CA PHE A 623 17.85 -29.61 -5.82
C PHE A 623 17.33 -30.98 -6.20
N THR A 624 17.07 -31.84 -5.25
CA THR A 624 16.60 -33.23 -5.48
C THR A 624 15.17 -33.37 -4.98
N VAL A 625 14.28 -33.82 -5.87
CA VAL A 625 12.88 -34.08 -5.53
C VAL A 625 12.76 -35.42 -4.83
N LEU A 626 12.24 -35.44 -3.60
CA LEU A 626 12.04 -36.65 -2.80
C LEU A 626 10.60 -37.15 -2.85
N HIS A 627 9.64 -36.28 -3.14
CA HIS A 627 8.20 -36.55 -3.24
C HIS A 627 7.56 -35.53 -4.18
N PRO A 628 6.48 -35.86 -4.92
CA PRO A 628 5.78 -37.15 -4.99
C PRO A 628 6.46 -38.20 -5.85
N ASP A 629 6.16 -39.49 -5.61
CA ASP A 629 6.63 -40.62 -6.39
C ASP A 629 6.09 -40.56 -7.83
N PRO A 630 6.77 -41.17 -8.85
CA PRO A 630 6.31 -41.14 -10.22
C PRO A 630 4.91 -41.74 -10.47
N GLY A 631 4.47 -42.65 -9.63
CA GLY A 631 3.12 -43.20 -9.65
C GLY A 631 2.15 -42.60 -8.65
N TRP A 632 2.54 -41.52 -7.98
CA TRP A 632 1.70 -40.88 -6.98
C TRP A 632 0.56 -40.12 -7.67
N HIS A 633 -0.66 -40.44 -7.32
CA HIS A 633 -1.88 -39.85 -7.92
C HIS A 633 -2.70 -39.07 -6.88
N GLY A 634 -2.15 -38.82 -5.68
CA GLY A 634 -2.86 -38.33 -4.51
C GLY A 634 -3.67 -39.43 -3.79
N TRP A 635 -3.90 -39.24 -2.53
CA TRP A 635 -4.75 -40.14 -1.73
C TRP A 635 -6.11 -39.50 -1.48
N GLY A 636 -6.78 -39.02 -2.52
CA GLY A 636 -8.09 -38.41 -2.44
C GLY A 636 -8.05 -36.91 -2.15
N GLU A 637 -8.63 -36.47 -1.04
CA GLU A 637 -8.91 -35.03 -0.81
C GLU A 637 -7.78 -34.24 -0.10
N ASP A 638 -6.70 -34.89 0.35
CA ASP A 638 -5.65 -34.22 1.13
C ASP A 638 -4.44 -33.83 0.28
N VAL A 639 -4.54 -32.64 -0.29
CA VAL A 639 -3.53 -31.98 -1.12
C VAL A 639 -2.19 -31.81 -0.41
N ASN A 640 -2.18 -31.77 0.94
CA ASN A 640 -0.94 -31.67 1.71
C ASN A 640 -0.03 -32.88 1.53
N GLU A 641 -0.60 -34.07 1.42
CA GLU A 641 0.17 -35.32 1.21
C GLU A 641 0.79 -35.39 -0.19
N ASP A 642 0.38 -34.53 -1.13
CA ASP A 642 0.93 -34.42 -2.47
C ASP A 642 2.05 -33.39 -2.58
N SER A 643 2.44 -32.74 -1.46
CA SER A 643 3.47 -31.69 -1.41
C SER A 643 4.77 -32.13 -2.10
N LEU A 644 5.30 -31.25 -2.93
CA LEU A 644 6.64 -31.37 -3.48
C LEU A 644 7.67 -31.19 -2.37
N VAL A 645 8.34 -32.30 -2.00
CA VAL A 645 9.39 -32.28 -0.98
C VAL A 645 10.75 -32.20 -1.66
N LEU A 646 11.52 -31.17 -1.29
CA LEU A 646 12.75 -30.80 -1.95
C LEU A 646 13.95 -30.87 -0.98
N LEU A 647 14.98 -31.64 -1.36
CA LEU A 647 16.27 -31.63 -0.71
C LEU A 647 17.20 -30.65 -1.43
N VAL A 648 17.74 -29.69 -0.70
CA VAL A 648 18.71 -28.72 -1.19
C VAL A 648 20.10 -29.09 -0.64
N GLU A 649 21.07 -29.24 -1.54
CA GLU A 649 22.42 -29.72 -1.23
C GLU A 649 23.46 -28.69 -1.69
N TYR A 650 24.42 -28.35 -0.81
CA TYR A 650 25.56 -27.51 -1.17
C TYR A 650 26.81 -27.90 -0.36
N GLY A 651 27.83 -28.44 -1.04
CA GLY A 651 28.96 -29.09 -0.34
C GLY A 651 28.48 -30.28 0.49
N ALA A 652 28.75 -30.27 1.79
CA ALA A 652 28.21 -31.27 2.71
C ALA A 652 26.84 -30.86 3.30
N PHE A 653 26.46 -29.58 3.21
CA PHE A 653 25.21 -29.05 3.76
C PHE A 653 23.97 -29.63 3.06
N GLN A 654 22.98 -30.03 3.87
CA GLN A 654 21.68 -30.55 3.41
C GLN A 654 20.53 -29.87 4.15
N ALA A 655 19.60 -29.29 3.38
CA ALA A 655 18.35 -28.71 3.88
C ALA A 655 17.14 -29.37 3.23
N LEU A 656 16.16 -29.75 4.02
CA LEU A 656 14.92 -30.36 3.55
C LEU A 656 13.76 -29.40 3.66
N PHE A 657 13.06 -29.18 2.54
CA PHE A 657 11.81 -28.43 2.46
C PHE A 657 10.67 -29.41 2.30
N SER A 658 9.85 -29.57 3.33
CA SER A 658 8.80 -30.58 3.41
C SER A 658 7.46 -30.16 2.82
N GLY A 659 7.29 -28.87 2.42
CA GLY A 659 5.96 -28.33 2.15
C GLY A 659 5.03 -28.60 3.33
N ASP A 660 3.83 -29.10 3.06
CA ASP A 660 2.86 -29.50 4.09
C ASP A 660 2.70 -31.03 4.18
N ALA A 661 3.69 -31.79 3.68
CA ALA A 661 3.73 -33.23 3.76
C ALA A 661 3.41 -33.73 5.16
N GLY A 662 2.44 -34.64 5.26
CA GLY A 662 2.03 -35.29 6.48
C GLY A 662 2.70 -36.65 6.68
N PHE A 663 2.22 -37.43 7.65
CA PHE A 663 2.83 -38.71 8.05
C PHE A 663 2.89 -39.75 6.91
N ARG A 664 1.90 -39.76 6.00
CA ARG A 664 1.90 -40.71 4.87
C ARG A 664 3.05 -40.44 3.90
N ALA A 665 3.22 -39.18 3.51
CA ALA A 665 4.33 -38.77 2.65
C ALA A 665 5.68 -39.00 3.35
N GLU A 666 5.78 -38.67 4.64
CA GLU A 666 6.98 -38.92 5.46
C GLU A 666 7.36 -40.42 5.48
N ASP A 667 6.37 -41.31 5.71
CA ASP A 667 6.59 -42.76 5.71
C ASP A 667 7.02 -43.30 4.35
N ALA A 668 6.44 -42.76 3.27
CA ALA A 668 6.83 -43.13 1.89
C ALA A 668 8.28 -42.72 1.56
N MET A 669 8.75 -41.59 2.08
CA MET A 669 10.10 -41.07 1.86
C MET A 669 11.14 -41.71 2.77
N ARG A 670 10.78 -42.05 4.03
CA ARG A 670 11.69 -42.49 5.11
C ARG A 670 12.73 -43.51 4.69
N PRO A 671 12.44 -44.59 3.94
CA PRO A 671 13.44 -45.60 3.57
C PRO A 671 14.59 -45.07 2.72
N ARG A 672 14.46 -43.85 2.17
CA ARG A 672 15.38 -43.27 1.19
C ARG A 672 15.99 -41.95 1.66
N THR A 673 15.60 -41.49 2.85
CA THR A 673 16.12 -40.25 3.42
C THR A 673 17.45 -40.44 4.14
N ARG A 674 18.20 -39.35 4.21
CA ARG A 674 19.49 -39.27 4.91
C ARG A 674 19.41 -38.17 5.99
N PRO A 675 20.31 -38.17 6.96
CA PRO A 675 20.40 -37.05 7.89
C PRO A 675 20.59 -35.73 7.17
N VAL A 676 19.89 -34.70 7.64
CA VAL A 676 19.97 -33.32 7.13
C VAL A 676 20.43 -32.37 8.22
N ASP A 677 20.98 -31.22 7.84
CA ASP A 677 21.41 -30.21 8.81
C ASP A 677 20.24 -29.27 9.18
N LEU A 678 19.41 -28.94 8.19
CA LEU A 678 18.26 -28.05 8.34
C LEU A 678 16.97 -28.73 7.87
N LEU A 679 15.93 -28.62 8.68
CA LEU A 679 14.57 -29.05 8.32
C LEU A 679 13.61 -27.84 8.30
N LYS A 680 12.95 -27.60 7.18
CA LYS A 680 11.69 -26.82 7.17
C LYS A 680 10.58 -27.78 7.63
N VAL A 681 10.02 -27.51 8.79
CA VAL A 681 9.01 -28.35 9.44
C VAL A 681 7.73 -28.42 8.60
N GLY A 682 7.23 -29.63 8.39
CA GLY A 682 6.03 -29.86 7.58
C GLY A 682 4.79 -29.20 8.18
N HIS A 683 3.91 -28.71 7.31
CA HIS A 683 2.57 -28.23 7.60
C HIS A 683 2.52 -27.25 8.79
N HIS A 684 3.46 -26.27 8.80
CA HIS A 684 3.58 -25.22 9.82
C HIS A 684 3.65 -25.75 11.27
N GLY A 685 4.08 -26.99 11.44
CA GLY A 685 4.09 -27.66 12.74
C GLY A 685 2.75 -28.26 13.15
N SER A 686 1.92 -28.70 12.20
CA SER A 686 0.69 -29.48 12.45
C SER A 686 0.98 -30.70 13.31
N ARG A 687 -0.04 -31.20 14.00
CA ARG A 687 0.05 -32.47 14.73
C ARG A 687 0.24 -33.69 13.83
N GLY A 688 -0.22 -33.60 12.58
CA GLY A 688 -0.20 -34.66 11.56
C GLY A 688 1.07 -34.69 10.71
N SER A 689 2.10 -33.94 11.05
CA SER A 689 3.37 -33.89 10.33
C SER A 689 4.56 -33.94 11.29
N THR A 690 5.75 -34.14 10.77
CA THR A 690 7.03 -34.20 11.50
C THR A 690 7.01 -35.25 12.60
N GLY A 691 6.83 -36.51 12.19
CA GLY A 691 6.74 -37.69 13.05
C GLY A 691 8.05 -38.03 13.73
N ASP A 692 7.99 -38.83 14.84
CA ASP A 692 9.21 -39.28 15.54
C ASP A 692 10.12 -40.08 14.65
N GLU A 693 9.59 -41.06 13.89
CA GLU A 693 10.37 -41.91 13.00
C GLU A 693 11.00 -41.11 11.83
N TRP A 694 10.31 -40.06 11.37
CA TRP A 694 10.83 -39.11 10.40
C TRP A 694 12.03 -38.34 10.98
N LEU A 695 11.90 -37.81 12.20
CA LEU A 695 12.98 -37.14 12.90
C LEU A 695 14.18 -38.06 13.22
N ASP A 696 13.91 -39.33 13.52
CA ASP A 696 14.99 -40.34 13.70
C ASP A 696 15.78 -40.58 12.44
N SER A 697 15.12 -40.53 11.26
CA SER A 697 15.78 -40.68 9.97
C SER A 697 16.58 -39.45 9.56
N LEU A 698 15.97 -38.25 9.74
CA LEU A 698 16.56 -36.97 9.32
C LEU A 698 17.60 -36.42 10.32
N ARG A 699 17.37 -36.56 11.59
CA ARG A 699 18.24 -36.06 12.69
C ARG A 699 18.67 -34.61 12.48
N PRO A 700 17.74 -33.66 12.18
CA PRO A 700 18.13 -32.29 11.87
C PRO A 700 18.82 -31.61 13.07
N ARG A 701 19.78 -30.72 12.81
CA ARG A 701 20.39 -29.89 13.86
C ARG A 701 19.53 -28.70 14.22
N ALA A 702 18.96 -28.08 13.17
CA ALA A 702 18.02 -26.97 13.30
C ALA A 702 16.76 -27.22 12.48
N ALA A 703 15.64 -26.68 12.96
CA ALA A 703 14.37 -26.72 12.26
C ALA A 703 13.72 -25.35 12.20
N VAL A 704 13.25 -24.95 11.04
CA VAL A 704 12.48 -23.72 10.83
C VAL A 704 11.00 -24.04 10.71
N ILE A 705 10.19 -23.36 11.50
CA ILE A 705 8.73 -23.41 11.41
C ILE A 705 8.25 -22.08 10.81
N SER A 706 7.83 -22.11 9.56
CA SER A 706 7.14 -21.00 8.93
C SER A 706 5.69 -20.99 9.43
N VAL A 707 5.33 -20.03 10.25
CA VAL A 707 4.03 -19.96 10.91
C VAL A 707 3.71 -18.52 11.29
N GLY A 708 2.45 -18.15 11.27
CA GLY A 708 1.97 -16.87 11.74
C GLY A 708 0.80 -17.01 12.68
N ARG A 709 0.14 -15.89 12.96
CA ARG A 709 -1.07 -15.91 13.77
C ARG A 709 -2.16 -16.72 13.06
N ASN A 710 -2.59 -17.80 13.67
CA ASN A 710 -3.51 -18.76 13.05
C ASN A 710 -4.60 -19.25 14.03
N LYS A 711 -5.67 -19.82 13.47
CA LYS A 711 -6.79 -20.45 14.19
C LYS A 711 -6.65 -21.96 14.36
N TYR A 712 -5.60 -22.55 13.76
CA TYR A 712 -5.40 -24.00 13.70
C TYR A 712 -4.64 -24.53 14.91
N GLY A 713 -4.06 -23.65 15.71
CA GLY A 713 -3.22 -24.00 16.86
C GLY A 713 -1.82 -24.47 16.48
N HIS A 714 -1.33 -24.03 15.30
CA HIS A 714 0.04 -24.30 14.84
C HIS A 714 1.04 -23.28 15.39
N PRO A 715 2.29 -23.68 15.71
CA PRO A 715 2.74 -25.07 15.75
C PRO A 715 2.10 -25.81 16.94
N SER A 716 1.72 -27.05 16.70
CA SER A 716 1.00 -27.85 17.68
C SER A 716 1.93 -28.25 18.85
N PRO A 717 1.43 -28.31 20.12
CA PRO A 717 2.23 -28.76 21.23
C PRO A 717 2.86 -30.14 21.04
N PRO A 718 2.17 -31.14 20.44
CA PRO A 718 2.79 -32.44 20.15
C PRO A 718 3.98 -32.34 19.23
N THR A 719 3.93 -31.56 18.15
CA THR A 719 5.05 -31.38 17.21
C THR A 719 6.24 -30.71 17.88
N LEU A 720 5.99 -29.66 18.67
CA LEU A 720 7.06 -29.04 19.47
C LEU A 720 7.68 -29.99 20.48
N ALA A 721 6.89 -30.92 21.06
CA ALA A 721 7.39 -31.93 21.98
C ALA A 721 8.26 -32.97 21.26
N ARG A 722 7.89 -33.40 20.04
CA ARG A 722 8.71 -34.30 19.21
C ARG A 722 10.06 -33.66 18.88
N LEU A 723 10.07 -32.44 18.33
CA LEU A 723 11.30 -31.71 18.03
C LEU A 723 12.21 -31.57 19.25
N ARG A 724 11.65 -31.29 20.42
CA ARG A 724 12.39 -31.17 21.67
C ARG A 724 12.99 -32.51 22.13
N ARG A 725 12.24 -33.64 22.02
CA ARG A 725 12.77 -34.98 22.33
C ARG A 725 13.98 -35.35 21.48
N HIS A 726 13.91 -34.97 20.18
CA HIS A 726 15.01 -35.19 19.24
C HIS A 726 16.13 -34.14 19.31
N ARG A 727 16.07 -33.22 20.32
CA ARG A 727 17.06 -32.17 20.56
C ARG A 727 17.31 -31.26 19.35
N VAL A 728 16.27 -31.05 18.56
CA VAL A 728 16.31 -30.15 17.40
C VAL A 728 16.21 -28.71 17.88
N ASP A 729 17.08 -27.84 17.40
CA ASP A 729 17.00 -26.41 17.69
C ASP A 729 15.94 -25.75 16.81
N VAL A 730 14.90 -25.18 17.42
CA VAL A 730 13.70 -24.69 16.75
C VAL A 730 13.72 -23.18 16.58
N TRP A 731 13.48 -22.72 15.35
CA TRP A 731 13.35 -21.33 14.93
C TRP A 731 11.96 -21.09 14.36
N ARG A 732 11.30 -19.98 14.74
CA ARG A 732 9.89 -19.74 14.37
C ARG A 732 9.70 -18.33 13.80
N THR A 733 9.08 -18.22 12.61
CA THR A 733 8.86 -16.93 11.97
C THR A 733 7.91 -16.02 12.74
N ASP A 734 6.91 -16.56 13.45
CA ASP A 734 5.95 -15.77 14.26
C ASP A 734 6.57 -15.12 15.51
N ARG A 735 7.74 -15.56 15.94
CA ARG A 735 8.46 -15.03 17.10
C ARG A 735 9.70 -14.25 16.73
N GLU A 736 10.39 -14.69 15.72
CA GLU A 736 11.72 -14.24 15.38
C GLU A 736 11.76 -13.41 14.09
N GLY A 737 10.60 -13.31 13.38
CA GLY A 737 10.52 -12.69 12.07
C GLY A 737 11.21 -13.52 10.99
N THR A 738 11.75 -12.87 9.98
CA THR A 738 12.51 -13.57 8.92
C THR A 738 13.76 -14.24 9.51
N ILE A 739 13.96 -15.53 9.15
CA ILE A 739 15.08 -16.36 9.56
C ILE A 739 16.00 -16.54 8.35
N THR A 740 17.28 -16.23 8.52
CA THR A 740 18.30 -16.36 7.47
C THR A 740 19.28 -17.46 7.84
N VAL A 741 19.54 -18.35 6.90
CA VAL A 741 20.53 -19.42 7.03
C VAL A 741 21.62 -19.20 5.98
N THR A 742 22.86 -19.14 6.39
CA THR A 742 24.03 -19.01 5.51
C THR A 742 24.95 -20.21 5.68
N THR A 743 25.49 -20.70 4.59
CA THR A 743 26.45 -21.83 4.63
C THR A 743 27.47 -21.71 3.51
N ASP A 744 28.69 -22.11 3.82
CA ASP A 744 29.78 -22.32 2.85
C ASP A 744 29.88 -23.79 2.39
N GLY A 745 28.95 -24.63 2.87
CA GLY A 745 28.95 -26.09 2.62
C GLY A 745 29.62 -26.93 3.70
N SER A 746 30.31 -26.32 4.66
CA SER A 746 30.97 -26.98 5.79
C SER A 746 30.43 -26.55 7.15
N GLU A 747 29.96 -25.32 7.24
CA GLU A 747 29.34 -24.70 8.41
C GLU A 747 28.00 -24.06 8.04
N MET A 748 27.04 -24.11 8.97
CA MET A 748 25.73 -23.48 8.83
C MET A 748 25.51 -22.48 9.96
N THR A 749 25.23 -21.22 9.62
CA THR A 749 24.83 -20.18 10.57
C THR A 749 23.37 -19.83 10.37
N VAL A 750 22.57 -19.93 11.42
CA VAL A 750 21.16 -19.51 11.46
C VAL A 750 21.03 -18.22 12.24
N GLN A 751 20.39 -17.22 11.65
CA GLN A 751 20.25 -15.88 12.21
C GLN A 751 18.81 -15.36 12.11
N SER A 752 18.37 -14.67 13.17
CA SER A 752 17.13 -13.91 13.26
C SER A 752 17.37 -12.54 13.92
N LYS A 753 16.30 -11.73 14.12
CA LYS A 753 16.42 -10.39 14.76
C LYS A 753 17.09 -10.40 16.16
N GLY A 754 16.97 -11.48 16.90
CA GLY A 754 17.44 -11.54 18.30
C GLY A 754 18.35 -12.72 18.63
N ARG A 755 18.63 -13.58 17.65
CA ARG A 755 19.34 -14.83 17.90
C ARG A 755 20.23 -15.20 16.71
N THR A 756 21.42 -15.71 17.01
CA THR A 756 22.34 -16.33 16.04
C THR A 756 22.88 -17.62 16.63
N ALA A 757 22.95 -18.66 15.83
CA ALA A 757 23.56 -19.93 16.20
C ALA A 757 24.29 -20.52 14.99
N THR A 758 25.44 -21.17 15.27
CA THR A 758 26.29 -21.78 14.26
C THR A 758 26.40 -23.27 14.52
N TYR A 759 26.36 -24.06 13.46
CA TYR A 759 26.40 -25.53 13.52
C TYR A 759 27.42 -26.04 12.50
N ASN A 760 28.23 -26.99 12.89
CA ASN A 760 29.05 -27.73 11.93
C ASN A 760 28.12 -28.58 11.04
N VAL A 761 28.34 -28.59 9.76
CA VAL A 761 27.63 -29.45 8.79
C VAL A 761 28.13 -30.89 8.96
N ARG A 762 27.32 -31.90 8.65
CA ARG A 762 27.66 -33.31 8.83
C ARG A 762 28.49 -33.90 7.68
#